data_4fc5ff379d7d230c15874e3745939853
#
_entry.id   4fc5ff379d7d230c15874e3745939853
#
_cell.length_a   1.000
_cell.length_b   1.000
_cell.length_c   1.000
_cell.angle_alpha   90.00
_cell.angle_beta   90.00
_cell.angle_gamma   90.00
#
_symmetry.space_group_name_H-M   'P 1'
#
loop_
_entity.id
_entity.type
_entity.pdbx_description
1 polymer ?
#
loop_
_entity_poly.entity_id
_entity_poly.type
_entity_poly.pdbx_seq_one_letter_code
_entity_poly.pdbx_strand_id
1 'polypeptide(L)'
;MHSRNEPAVGLGTIATRLAALAAASDSRWSITFLDSHGAVFERCGAAELAARVAAVAGFLDRQSAPGAPVLLVFQPCVDFLVAFLACQWSGRLAVPINPPRRHRLIQRLQSVAADSGAALALTGGGVAEQSARWQADSAVLRAIRWHDVADIDTDPAQAGLLHEVDPGATCFIQYTSGSTSLPKGVEVSHANLMADMALMEAAWGLSPSSTMVTWLPAFHDLGLIFGLLQTLFSGCPVVQMAPNSFLQRPVLWLEAISRFRGTHTAAPSFAYDLCTRRAAPEQREGLDLSSLVMAMNAAEPIVPRVMENFVDTFGAYGFRRETFAPAYGLAESTLAVTASPVAVAPKFFTLDAAALEDGRIVPESAAARRTVIAGCGAPLADVTIAIVDPATGRRRPPDRVGEIWVGGPTVARGYWRRPGESFATFGIHIAGEDDSIGYLRTGDLGAMIDGELCVTGRIKDLIILSGANHYPQDIERAAQAAHPALRVDGGAAFGVVGDDGTEQVVLVQELERTQRRGDPAPIFSAISAAVWQTLELQVSRIVLVEPGAVLRTSSGKIQRAANREAWRDGTLAVIAEWRMARDATREAVSATAASQPPGDASTLDRWLREWLSRRLDLPLSDMLVDRGVGELGLTSVDAVDLAGAVGAHVGRKLPQTFAFDHPTINAMVAHLSGSAPAPPVAPATPRLAPGSGEDLEQLLSMIEEDGRG
;
A
#
# COMPACT_ATOMS: atom_id res chain seq x y z
N MET A 1 -36.92 -1.92 9.72
CA MET A 1 -36.75 -0.63 10.41
C MET A 1 -35.25 -0.42 10.56
N HIS A 2 -34.65 0.41 9.73
CA HIS A 2 -33.21 0.71 9.78
C HIS A 2 -32.97 1.58 11.01
N SER A 3 -32.23 1.07 12.01
CA SER A 3 -31.68 1.92 13.07
C SER A 3 -30.68 2.87 12.44
N ARG A 4 -31.08 4.11 12.25
CA ARG A 4 -30.17 5.19 11.85
C ARG A 4 -29.21 5.41 13.01
N ASN A 5 -27.90 5.24 12.81
CA ASN A 5 -26.91 5.89 13.65
C ASN A 5 -27.24 7.39 13.59
N GLU A 6 -27.73 7.97 14.67
CA GLU A 6 -27.99 9.40 14.73
C GLU A 6 -26.65 10.12 14.55
N PRO A 7 -26.54 11.05 13.58
CA PRO A 7 -25.31 11.82 13.39
C PRO A 7 -25.08 12.68 14.63
N ALA A 8 -23.81 12.92 14.96
CA ALA A 8 -23.41 13.88 15.99
C ALA A 8 -24.07 15.25 15.71
N VAL A 9 -25.13 15.54 16.42
CA VAL A 9 -25.95 16.75 16.24
C VAL A 9 -25.09 17.94 16.69
N GLY A 10 -24.68 18.83 15.75
CA GLY A 10 -24.06 20.11 16.06
C GLY A 10 -22.73 20.46 15.38
N LEU A 11 -22.09 19.55 14.63
CA LEU A 11 -20.77 19.84 14.03
C LEU A 11 -20.83 20.71 12.76
N GLY A 12 -22.01 20.94 12.17
CA GLY A 12 -22.16 21.68 10.91
C GLY A 12 -21.56 20.93 9.71
N THR A 13 -21.03 21.65 8.74
CA THR A 13 -20.33 21.11 7.56
C THR A 13 -18.94 21.75 7.43
N ILE A 14 -18.07 21.18 6.60
CA ILE A 14 -16.75 21.79 6.33
C ILE A 14 -16.89 23.17 5.67
N ALA A 15 -17.95 23.42 4.91
CA ALA A 15 -18.24 24.73 4.32
C ALA A 15 -18.65 25.77 5.40
N THR A 16 -19.48 25.37 6.38
CA THR A 16 -19.82 26.25 7.53
C THR A 16 -18.58 26.52 8.39
N ARG A 17 -17.67 25.54 8.52
CA ARG A 17 -16.39 25.72 9.22
C ARG A 17 -15.50 26.74 8.52
N LEU A 18 -15.38 26.68 7.17
CA LEU A 18 -14.67 27.69 6.42
C LEU A 18 -15.27 29.10 6.62
N ALA A 19 -16.60 29.22 6.55
CA ALA A 19 -17.28 30.49 6.77
C ALA A 19 -16.98 31.06 8.16
N ALA A 20 -16.96 30.23 9.20
CA ALA A 20 -16.60 30.63 10.55
C ALA A 20 -15.15 31.09 10.65
N LEU A 21 -14.20 30.36 10.05
CA LEU A 21 -12.77 30.75 10.03
C LEU A 21 -12.54 32.05 9.25
N ALA A 22 -13.29 32.29 8.16
CA ALA A 22 -13.19 33.52 7.39
C ALA A 22 -13.72 34.75 8.12
N ALA A 23 -14.74 34.56 8.98
CA ALA A 23 -15.31 35.62 9.81
C ALA A 23 -14.46 35.94 11.05
N ALA A 24 -13.59 35.03 11.50
CA ALA A 24 -12.74 35.20 12.66
C ALA A 24 -11.54 36.09 12.32
N SER A 25 -11.42 37.23 12.97
CA SER A 25 -10.32 38.20 12.76
C SER A 25 -8.93 37.68 13.19
N ASP A 26 -8.90 36.66 14.03
CA ASP A 26 -7.70 36.03 14.59
C ASP A 26 -7.43 34.64 14.00
N SER A 27 -8.10 34.29 12.91
CA SER A 27 -7.90 33.00 12.24
C SER A 27 -6.44 32.85 11.79
N ARG A 28 -5.80 31.79 12.28
CA ARG A 28 -4.43 31.43 11.91
C ARG A 28 -4.38 30.52 10.69
N TRP A 29 -5.52 29.98 10.28
CA TRP A 29 -5.56 29.07 9.15
C TRP A 29 -5.05 29.74 7.88
N SER A 30 -4.16 29.05 7.21
CA SER A 30 -3.68 29.40 5.87
C SER A 30 -3.14 28.15 5.19
N ILE A 31 -3.25 28.12 3.86
CA ILE A 31 -2.56 27.13 3.03
C ILE A 31 -1.38 27.80 2.33
N THR A 32 -0.23 27.14 2.38
CA THR A 32 1.03 27.59 1.75
C THR A 32 1.51 26.49 0.82
N PHE A 33 1.66 26.77 -0.47
CA PHE A 33 2.24 25.86 -1.44
C PHE A 33 3.71 26.12 -1.67
N LEU A 34 4.49 25.02 -1.70
CA LEU A 34 5.93 25.04 -2.01
C LEU A 34 6.15 24.49 -3.42
N ASP A 35 7.07 25.13 -4.16
CA ASP A 35 7.57 24.64 -5.44
C ASP A 35 8.55 23.46 -5.25
N SER A 36 9.13 22.97 -6.35
CA SER A 36 10.10 21.86 -6.34
C SER A 36 11.42 22.19 -5.63
N HIS A 37 11.70 23.46 -5.36
CA HIS A 37 12.90 23.92 -4.65
C HIS A 37 12.61 24.26 -3.18
N GLY A 38 11.33 24.23 -2.74
CA GLY A 38 10.90 24.57 -1.40
C GLY A 38 10.61 26.07 -1.21
N ALA A 39 10.61 26.86 -2.28
CA ALA A 39 10.18 28.25 -2.19
C ALA A 39 8.63 28.33 -2.13
N VAL A 40 8.13 29.32 -1.40
CA VAL A 40 6.70 29.61 -1.35
C VAL A 40 6.29 30.26 -2.68
N PHE A 41 5.41 29.63 -3.42
CA PHE A 41 4.89 30.19 -4.66
C PHE A 41 3.43 30.68 -4.57
N GLU A 42 2.66 30.14 -3.61
CA GLU A 42 1.28 30.55 -3.37
C GLU A 42 0.95 30.44 -1.87
N ARG A 43 0.18 31.42 -1.37
CA ARG A 43 -0.36 31.39 0.00
C ARG A 43 -1.76 31.98 -0.01
N CYS A 44 -2.70 31.34 0.68
CA CYS A 44 -4.08 31.75 0.77
C CYS A 44 -4.56 31.66 2.23
N GLY A 45 -5.19 32.71 2.75
CA GLY A 45 -5.82 32.73 4.07
C GLY A 45 -7.30 32.37 4.01
N ALA A 46 -7.93 32.20 5.19
CA ALA A 46 -9.32 31.75 5.27
C ALA A 46 -10.31 32.72 4.59
N ALA A 47 -10.16 34.01 4.76
CA ALA A 47 -11.04 35.01 4.17
C ALA A 47 -10.94 35.04 2.63
N GLU A 48 -9.72 34.99 2.11
CA GLU A 48 -9.47 34.91 0.67
C GLU A 48 -10.02 33.60 0.08
N LEU A 49 -9.77 32.47 0.75
CA LEU A 49 -10.30 31.17 0.34
C LEU A 49 -11.83 31.19 0.28
N ALA A 50 -12.49 31.73 1.30
CA ALA A 50 -13.96 31.82 1.33
C ALA A 50 -14.53 32.70 0.20
N ALA A 51 -13.87 33.81 -0.11
CA ALA A 51 -14.28 34.65 -1.22
C ALA A 51 -14.16 33.93 -2.59
N ARG A 52 -13.05 33.26 -2.84
CA ARG A 52 -12.85 32.43 -4.06
C ARG A 52 -13.85 31.26 -4.11
N VAL A 53 -14.10 30.59 -2.98
CA VAL A 53 -15.10 29.52 -2.86
C VAL A 53 -16.50 30.03 -3.20
N ALA A 54 -16.92 31.18 -2.64
CA ALA A 54 -18.22 31.77 -2.92
C ALA A 54 -18.38 32.14 -4.39
N ALA A 55 -17.34 32.68 -5.06
CA ALA A 55 -17.37 33.00 -6.48
C ALA A 55 -17.60 31.73 -7.33
N VAL A 56 -16.83 30.67 -7.08
CA VAL A 56 -16.99 29.38 -7.79
C VAL A 56 -18.33 28.72 -7.45
N ALA A 57 -18.81 28.83 -6.20
CA ALA A 57 -20.15 28.35 -5.81
C ALA A 57 -21.26 29.05 -6.60
N GLY A 58 -21.21 30.39 -6.77
CA GLY A 58 -22.14 31.11 -7.59
C GLY A 58 -22.10 30.72 -9.08
N PHE A 59 -20.92 30.39 -9.60
CA PHE A 59 -20.80 29.77 -10.91
C PHE A 59 -21.50 28.39 -10.96
N LEU A 60 -21.26 27.51 -9.98
CA LEU A 60 -21.88 26.21 -9.92
C LEU A 60 -23.42 26.28 -9.80
N ASP A 61 -23.94 27.25 -9.06
CA ASP A 61 -25.39 27.52 -8.96
C ASP A 61 -26.05 27.78 -10.30
N ARG A 62 -25.34 28.47 -11.19
CA ARG A 62 -25.82 28.77 -12.56
C ARG A 62 -25.66 27.58 -13.52
N GLN A 63 -24.73 26.62 -13.23
CA GLN A 63 -24.35 25.57 -14.18
C GLN A 63 -24.98 24.21 -13.88
N SER A 64 -25.37 23.92 -12.64
CA SER A 64 -25.84 22.59 -12.22
C SER A 64 -26.83 22.69 -11.06
N ALA A 65 -27.64 21.65 -10.88
CA ALA A 65 -28.53 21.53 -9.73
C ALA A 65 -27.79 21.06 -8.47
N PRO A 66 -28.30 21.36 -7.25
CA PRO A 66 -27.82 20.72 -6.04
C PRO A 66 -27.83 19.19 -6.16
N GLY A 67 -26.84 18.51 -5.56
CA GLY A 67 -26.66 17.07 -5.66
C GLY A 67 -26.03 16.57 -6.98
N ALA A 68 -25.76 17.46 -7.95
CA ALA A 68 -25.09 17.07 -9.18
C ALA A 68 -23.59 16.76 -8.94
N PRO A 69 -23.04 15.65 -9.48
CA PRO A 69 -21.62 15.38 -9.42
C PRO A 69 -20.82 16.37 -10.30
N VAL A 70 -19.70 16.85 -9.77
CA VAL A 70 -18.73 17.72 -10.45
C VAL A 70 -17.35 17.07 -10.41
N LEU A 71 -16.77 16.76 -11.56
CA LEU A 71 -15.40 16.26 -11.63
C LEU A 71 -14.41 17.35 -11.25
N LEU A 72 -13.47 17.02 -10.38
CA LEU A 72 -12.38 17.90 -9.97
C LEU A 72 -11.05 17.33 -10.46
N VAL A 73 -10.51 17.92 -11.53
CA VAL A 73 -9.31 17.43 -12.23
C VAL A 73 -8.23 18.51 -12.18
N PHE A 74 -7.34 18.42 -11.19
CA PHE A 74 -6.37 19.47 -10.86
C PHE A 74 -4.96 18.93 -10.68
N GLN A 75 -3.95 19.69 -11.11
CA GLN A 75 -2.62 19.60 -10.52
C GLN A 75 -2.67 20.20 -9.09
N PRO A 76 -1.70 19.85 -8.22
CA PRO A 76 -1.66 20.41 -6.86
C PRO A 76 -1.58 21.94 -6.87
N CYS A 77 -2.64 22.60 -6.42
CA CYS A 77 -2.79 24.07 -6.33
C CYS A 77 -3.92 24.43 -5.36
N VAL A 78 -4.03 25.70 -4.97
CA VAL A 78 -5.13 26.18 -4.11
C VAL A 78 -6.49 26.03 -4.79
N ASP A 79 -6.57 26.15 -6.12
CA ASP A 79 -7.81 26.03 -6.89
C ASP A 79 -8.53 24.70 -6.70
N PHE A 80 -7.79 23.61 -6.45
CA PHE A 80 -8.40 22.33 -6.09
C PHE A 80 -9.25 22.46 -4.82
N LEU A 81 -8.69 23.08 -3.78
CA LEU A 81 -9.40 23.26 -2.50
C LEU A 81 -10.57 24.23 -2.67
N VAL A 82 -10.41 25.28 -3.47
CA VAL A 82 -11.49 26.21 -3.85
C VAL A 82 -12.62 25.45 -4.53
N ALA A 83 -12.34 24.64 -5.54
CA ALA A 83 -13.34 23.88 -6.29
C ALA A 83 -14.04 22.84 -5.41
N PHE A 84 -13.29 22.11 -4.56
CA PHE A 84 -13.84 21.13 -3.63
C PHE A 84 -14.81 21.80 -2.65
N LEU A 85 -14.38 22.87 -2.00
CA LEU A 85 -15.20 23.59 -1.01
C LEU A 85 -16.38 24.34 -1.67
N ALA A 86 -16.24 24.81 -2.93
CA ALA A 86 -17.35 25.39 -3.68
C ALA A 86 -18.46 24.37 -3.96
N CYS A 87 -18.11 23.11 -4.22
CA CYS A 87 -19.09 22.03 -4.28
C CYS A 87 -19.83 21.88 -2.94
N GLN A 88 -19.09 21.89 -1.82
CA GLN A 88 -19.69 21.78 -0.46
C GLN A 88 -20.54 23.01 -0.14
N TRP A 89 -20.09 24.20 -0.52
CA TRP A 89 -20.78 25.46 -0.29
C TRP A 89 -22.12 25.56 -1.02
N SER A 90 -22.17 25.00 -2.23
CA SER A 90 -23.32 25.04 -3.13
C SER A 90 -24.15 23.73 -3.17
N GLY A 91 -23.81 22.74 -2.30
CA GLY A 91 -24.53 21.46 -2.22
C GLY A 91 -24.34 20.55 -3.44
N ARG A 92 -23.21 20.64 -4.15
CA ARG A 92 -22.82 19.72 -5.25
C ARG A 92 -21.92 18.61 -4.72
N LEU A 93 -21.87 17.47 -5.46
CA LEU A 93 -21.04 16.34 -5.09
C LEU A 93 -19.65 16.51 -5.73
N ALA A 94 -18.64 16.72 -4.93
CA ALA A 94 -17.27 16.76 -5.43
C ALA A 94 -16.81 15.35 -5.84
N VAL A 95 -16.16 15.23 -7.00
CA VAL A 95 -15.58 13.98 -7.51
C VAL A 95 -14.10 14.21 -7.82
N PRO A 96 -13.21 14.12 -6.79
CA PRO A 96 -11.78 14.32 -6.98
C PRO A 96 -11.15 13.20 -7.80
N ILE A 97 -10.34 13.56 -8.80
CA ILE A 97 -9.61 12.58 -9.60
C ILE A 97 -8.26 13.14 -10.06
N ASN A 98 -7.27 12.26 -10.14
CA ASN A 98 -5.96 12.61 -10.64
C ASN A 98 -6.00 12.92 -12.15
N PRO A 99 -5.39 14.03 -12.61
CA PRO A 99 -5.20 14.28 -14.04
C PRO A 99 -4.38 13.16 -14.69
N PRO A 100 -4.83 12.59 -15.83
CA PRO A 100 -4.11 11.52 -16.50
C PRO A 100 -2.80 12.05 -17.12
N ARG A 101 -1.68 11.38 -16.77
CA ARG A 101 -0.35 11.65 -17.32
C ARG A 101 0.03 10.70 -18.46
N ARG A 102 -0.65 9.55 -18.58
CA ARG A 102 -0.39 8.51 -19.59
C ARG A 102 -1.72 8.02 -20.16
N HIS A 103 -1.71 7.50 -21.37
CA HIS A 103 -2.90 7.00 -22.06
C HIS A 103 -3.76 6.02 -21.23
N ARG A 104 -3.15 5.12 -20.45
CA ARG A 104 -3.86 4.22 -19.52
C ARG A 104 -4.66 4.96 -18.43
N LEU A 105 -4.20 6.12 -17.99
CA LEU A 105 -4.88 6.91 -16.96
C LEU A 105 -6.09 7.68 -17.53
N ILE A 106 -6.14 7.90 -18.85
CA ILE A 106 -7.31 8.47 -19.53
C ILE A 106 -8.50 7.51 -19.40
N GLN A 107 -8.28 6.20 -19.52
CA GLN A 107 -9.33 5.19 -19.34
C GLN A 107 -9.95 5.26 -17.93
N ARG A 108 -9.12 5.50 -16.90
CA ARG A 108 -9.62 5.69 -15.52
C ARG A 108 -10.47 6.96 -15.41
N LEU A 109 -10.03 8.09 -15.99
CA LEU A 109 -10.81 9.31 -16.00
C LEU A 109 -12.15 9.10 -16.73
N GLN A 110 -12.14 8.42 -17.88
CA GLN A 110 -13.35 8.04 -18.62
C GLN A 110 -14.30 7.18 -17.79
N SER A 111 -13.76 6.16 -17.10
CA SER A 111 -14.57 5.26 -16.26
C SER A 111 -15.21 6.02 -15.10
N VAL A 112 -14.46 6.87 -14.41
CA VAL A 112 -14.98 7.70 -13.31
C VAL A 112 -16.01 8.72 -13.81
N ALA A 113 -15.75 9.35 -14.94
CA ALA A 113 -16.69 10.30 -15.57
C ALA A 113 -18.03 9.63 -15.92
N ALA A 114 -17.97 8.44 -16.53
CA ALA A 114 -19.17 7.68 -16.87
C ALA A 114 -19.93 7.17 -15.62
N ASP A 115 -19.22 6.61 -14.65
CA ASP A 115 -19.81 6.05 -13.43
C ASP A 115 -20.40 7.14 -12.52
N SER A 116 -19.70 8.26 -12.34
CA SER A 116 -20.22 9.41 -11.56
C SER A 116 -21.45 10.06 -12.21
N GLY A 117 -21.50 10.07 -13.53
CA GLY A 117 -22.53 10.78 -14.31
C GLY A 117 -22.34 12.29 -14.27
N ALA A 118 -21.13 12.77 -14.02
CA ALA A 118 -20.82 14.18 -14.00
C ALA A 118 -20.98 14.82 -15.39
N ALA A 119 -21.72 15.91 -15.48
CA ALA A 119 -21.89 16.70 -16.70
C ALA A 119 -21.01 17.96 -16.72
N LEU A 120 -20.29 18.22 -15.63
CA LEU A 120 -19.44 19.37 -15.42
C LEU A 120 -18.10 18.92 -14.82
N ALA A 121 -17.01 19.51 -15.29
CA ALA A 121 -15.69 19.38 -14.73
C ALA A 121 -15.07 20.73 -14.44
N LEU A 122 -14.44 20.87 -13.26
CA LEU A 122 -13.59 21.99 -12.93
C LEU A 122 -12.12 21.56 -13.01
N THR A 123 -11.29 22.46 -13.53
CA THR A 123 -9.84 22.27 -13.69
C THR A 123 -9.06 23.45 -13.13
N GLY A 124 -7.76 23.26 -12.96
CA GLY A 124 -6.80 24.29 -12.58
C GLY A 124 -5.37 23.76 -12.59
N GLY A 125 -4.41 24.65 -12.36
CA GLY A 125 -3.00 24.25 -12.35
C GLY A 125 -2.48 23.83 -13.72
N GLY A 126 -2.97 24.42 -14.83
CA GLY A 126 -2.53 24.13 -16.20
C GLY A 126 -3.14 22.87 -16.83
N VAL A 127 -4.21 22.30 -16.23
CA VAL A 127 -4.88 21.11 -16.76
C VAL A 127 -5.79 21.41 -17.95
N ALA A 128 -6.27 22.64 -18.10
CA ALA A 128 -7.23 23.02 -19.14
C ALA A 128 -6.74 22.68 -20.57
N GLU A 129 -5.48 22.96 -20.89
CA GLU A 129 -4.89 22.65 -22.20
C GLU A 129 -4.82 21.13 -22.46
N GLN A 130 -4.51 20.34 -21.42
CA GLN A 130 -4.46 18.89 -21.52
C GLN A 130 -5.84 18.27 -21.69
N SER A 131 -6.87 18.88 -21.09
CA SER A 131 -8.26 18.40 -21.17
C SER A 131 -8.79 18.37 -22.60
N ALA A 132 -8.39 19.32 -23.46
CA ALA A 132 -8.76 19.36 -24.86
C ALA A 132 -8.31 18.09 -25.62
N ARG A 133 -7.11 17.57 -25.32
CA ARG A 133 -6.61 16.33 -25.91
C ARG A 133 -7.43 15.12 -25.44
N TRP A 134 -7.75 15.04 -24.13
CA TRP A 134 -8.57 13.93 -23.61
C TRP A 134 -10.00 13.93 -24.18
N GLN A 135 -10.57 15.12 -24.44
CA GLN A 135 -11.87 15.26 -25.08
C GLN A 135 -11.84 14.81 -26.55
N ALA A 136 -10.73 15.06 -27.26
CA ALA A 136 -10.57 14.60 -28.64
C ALA A 136 -10.66 13.06 -28.74
N ASP A 137 -10.09 12.34 -27.79
CA ASP A 137 -9.96 10.88 -27.80
C ASP A 137 -11.14 10.16 -27.15
N SER A 138 -12.06 10.87 -26.49
CA SER A 138 -13.14 10.26 -25.70
C SER A 138 -14.49 10.95 -25.87
N ALA A 139 -15.49 10.21 -26.36
CA ALA A 139 -16.85 10.69 -26.44
C ALA A 139 -17.45 11.04 -25.05
N VAL A 140 -17.11 10.28 -24.02
CA VAL A 140 -17.55 10.52 -22.64
C VAL A 140 -17.01 11.85 -22.14
N LEU A 141 -15.69 12.09 -22.30
CA LEU A 141 -15.06 13.32 -21.83
C LEU A 141 -15.46 14.55 -22.65
N ARG A 142 -15.77 14.36 -23.94
CA ARG A 142 -16.28 15.41 -24.83
C ARG A 142 -17.70 15.87 -24.44
N ALA A 143 -18.51 15.01 -23.86
CA ALA A 143 -19.86 15.34 -23.40
C ALA A 143 -19.88 16.19 -22.12
N ILE A 144 -18.76 16.28 -21.40
CA ILE A 144 -18.63 17.04 -20.16
C ILE A 144 -18.25 18.50 -20.51
N ARG A 145 -18.84 19.44 -19.79
CA ARG A 145 -18.46 20.86 -19.87
C ARG A 145 -17.27 21.10 -18.94
N TRP A 146 -16.16 21.51 -19.51
CA TRP A 146 -14.92 21.77 -18.80
C TRP A 146 -14.71 23.26 -18.57
N HIS A 147 -14.39 23.66 -17.34
CA HIS A 147 -14.11 25.04 -16.97
C HIS A 147 -12.86 25.12 -16.10
N ASP A 148 -11.96 26.04 -16.42
CA ASP A 148 -10.84 26.36 -15.53
C ASP A 148 -11.34 27.30 -14.44
N VAL A 149 -10.96 27.04 -13.19
CA VAL A 149 -11.33 27.89 -12.04
C VAL A 149 -10.76 29.29 -12.18
N ALA A 150 -9.59 29.44 -12.84
CA ALA A 150 -8.97 30.74 -13.10
C ALA A 150 -9.78 31.63 -14.02
N ASP A 151 -10.66 31.07 -14.88
CA ASP A 151 -11.52 31.81 -15.80
C ASP A 151 -12.87 32.20 -15.19
N ILE A 152 -13.15 31.77 -13.95
CA ILE A 152 -14.42 32.07 -13.27
C ILE A 152 -14.37 33.51 -12.72
N ASP A 153 -15.39 34.28 -13.07
CA ASP A 153 -15.55 35.66 -12.58
C ASP A 153 -15.66 35.71 -11.05
N THR A 154 -14.82 36.50 -10.44
CA THR A 154 -14.74 36.70 -9.00
C THR A 154 -15.53 37.91 -8.50
N ASP A 155 -16.41 38.49 -9.33
CA ASP A 155 -17.28 39.60 -8.91
C ASP A 155 -18.12 39.21 -7.69
N PRO A 156 -17.99 39.92 -6.55
CA PRO A 156 -18.76 39.62 -5.35
C PRO A 156 -20.28 39.63 -5.57
N ALA A 157 -20.78 40.36 -6.57
CA ALA A 157 -22.22 40.39 -6.92
C ALA A 157 -22.70 39.03 -7.49
N GLN A 158 -21.81 38.18 -7.96
CA GLN A 158 -22.11 36.86 -8.51
C GLN A 158 -21.76 35.71 -7.53
N ALA A 159 -21.30 36.05 -6.33
CA ALA A 159 -20.94 35.04 -5.30
C ALA A 159 -22.17 34.24 -4.86
N GLY A 160 -22.01 32.93 -4.76
CA GLY A 160 -23.05 32.02 -4.26
C GLY A 160 -23.21 32.11 -2.76
N LEU A 161 -24.45 31.99 -2.30
CA LEU A 161 -24.73 31.86 -0.87
C LEU A 161 -24.36 30.47 -0.37
N LEU A 162 -24.01 30.38 0.90
CA LEU A 162 -23.82 29.09 1.54
C LEU A 162 -25.17 28.36 1.65
N HIS A 163 -25.27 27.20 1.01
CA HIS A 163 -26.48 26.39 1.04
C HIS A 163 -26.58 25.63 2.36
N GLU A 164 -27.79 25.56 2.89
CA GLU A 164 -28.11 24.62 3.95
C GLU A 164 -28.23 23.22 3.34
N VAL A 165 -27.52 22.26 3.90
CA VAL A 165 -27.50 20.87 3.42
C VAL A 165 -27.81 19.91 4.56
N ASP A 166 -28.49 18.80 4.24
CA ASP A 166 -28.70 17.71 5.19
C ASP A 166 -27.33 17.08 5.55
N PRO A 167 -26.94 17.01 6.83
CA PRO A 167 -25.70 16.34 7.25
C PRO A 167 -25.57 14.90 6.76
N GLY A 168 -26.69 14.18 6.60
CA GLY A 168 -26.74 12.84 6.05
C GLY A 168 -26.58 12.78 4.52
N ALA A 169 -26.65 13.91 3.81
CA ALA A 169 -26.44 13.92 2.36
C ALA A 169 -24.99 13.62 2.00
N THR A 170 -24.79 12.99 0.84
CA THR A 170 -23.44 12.76 0.28
C THR A 170 -22.78 14.10 -0.02
N CYS A 171 -21.56 14.33 0.47
CA CYS A 171 -20.81 15.55 0.20
C CYS A 171 -19.77 15.35 -0.92
N PHE A 172 -19.17 14.19 -1.02
CA PHE A 172 -18.26 13.86 -2.12
C PHE A 172 -18.23 12.36 -2.41
N ILE A 173 -17.73 11.98 -3.58
CA ILE A 173 -17.57 10.61 -4.02
C ILE A 173 -16.07 10.34 -4.12
N GLN A 174 -15.55 9.50 -3.23
CA GLN A 174 -14.14 9.09 -3.23
C GLN A 174 -13.96 7.83 -4.07
N TYR A 175 -13.35 7.98 -5.25
CA TYR A 175 -13.05 6.83 -6.10
C TYR A 175 -11.80 6.09 -5.62
N THR A 176 -11.99 4.87 -5.14
CA THR A 176 -10.89 3.99 -4.73
C THR A 176 -10.25 3.30 -5.92
N SER A 177 -8.96 3.00 -5.78
CA SER A 177 -8.19 2.27 -6.80
C SER A 177 -8.39 0.77 -6.78
N GLY A 178 -9.50 0.26 -6.27
CA GLY A 178 -9.84 -1.13 -6.01
C GLY A 178 -8.97 -2.20 -6.72
N SER A 179 -8.87 -3.38 -6.15
CA SER A 179 -8.19 -4.54 -6.77
C SER A 179 -8.90 -5.06 -8.04
N THR A 180 -10.09 -4.53 -8.36
CA THR A 180 -10.87 -4.83 -9.57
C THR A 180 -10.63 -3.77 -10.63
N SER A 181 -10.78 -4.13 -11.91
CA SER A 181 -10.50 -3.29 -13.09
C SER A 181 -11.28 -1.96 -13.15
N LEU A 182 -12.43 -1.86 -12.47
CA LEU A 182 -13.28 -0.65 -12.46
C LEU A 182 -13.23 0.05 -11.09
N PRO A 183 -12.95 1.37 -11.04
CA PRO A 183 -12.97 2.12 -9.80
C PRO A 183 -14.38 2.18 -9.21
N LYS A 184 -14.48 2.14 -7.87
CA LYS A 184 -15.73 2.26 -7.12
C LYS A 184 -15.75 3.60 -6.41
N GLY A 185 -16.83 4.35 -6.56
CA GLY A 185 -17.05 5.60 -5.84
C GLY A 185 -17.66 5.35 -4.47
N VAL A 186 -16.95 5.68 -3.40
CA VAL A 186 -17.47 5.64 -2.02
C VAL A 186 -18.24 6.91 -1.73
N GLU A 187 -19.47 6.80 -1.27
CA GLU A 187 -20.33 7.92 -0.89
C GLU A 187 -20.07 8.37 0.54
N VAL A 188 -19.32 9.45 0.70
CA VAL A 188 -19.06 10.05 2.02
C VAL A 188 -20.07 11.17 2.29
N SER A 189 -20.79 11.12 3.42
CA SER A 189 -21.72 12.17 3.81
C SER A 189 -21.01 13.30 4.56
N HIS A 190 -21.66 14.47 4.67
CA HIS A 190 -21.18 15.55 5.52
C HIS A 190 -20.98 15.10 6.97
N ALA A 191 -21.93 14.32 7.51
CA ALA A 191 -21.86 13.79 8.87
C ALA A 191 -20.65 12.84 9.05
N ASN A 192 -20.42 11.91 8.11
CA ASN A 192 -19.26 11.03 8.16
C ASN A 192 -17.95 11.81 8.20
N LEU A 193 -17.80 12.80 7.29
CA LEU A 193 -16.60 13.62 7.19
C LEU A 193 -16.35 14.42 8.48
N MET A 194 -17.38 15.07 9.03
CA MET A 194 -17.25 15.86 10.25
C MET A 194 -16.98 14.99 11.48
N ALA A 195 -17.60 13.82 11.57
CA ALA A 195 -17.36 12.87 12.66
C ALA A 195 -15.90 12.36 12.62
N ASP A 196 -15.41 11.96 11.45
CA ASP A 196 -14.05 11.44 11.30
C ASP A 196 -13.00 12.52 11.66
N MET A 197 -13.20 13.76 11.19
CA MET A 197 -12.30 14.86 11.55
C MET A 197 -12.31 15.19 13.03
N ALA A 198 -13.46 15.12 13.70
CA ALA A 198 -13.56 15.33 15.14
C ALA A 198 -12.83 14.22 15.93
N LEU A 199 -12.95 12.97 15.49
CA LEU A 199 -12.26 11.83 16.09
C LEU A 199 -10.75 11.92 15.90
N MET A 200 -10.29 12.30 14.69
CA MET A 200 -8.87 12.52 14.42
C MET A 200 -8.29 13.69 15.22
N GLU A 201 -9.02 14.80 15.34
CA GLU A 201 -8.61 15.94 16.18
C GLU A 201 -8.39 15.53 17.63
N ALA A 202 -9.35 14.79 18.18
CA ALA A 202 -9.28 14.29 19.56
C ALA A 202 -8.13 13.28 19.75
N ALA A 203 -7.93 12.36 18.81
CA ALA A 203 -6.93 11.31 18.92
C ALA A 203 -5.50 11.83 18.79
N TRP A 204 -5.26 12.80 17.92
CA TRP A 204 -3.91 13.29 17.62
C TRP A 204 -3.63 14.71 18.12
N GLY A 205 -4.56 15.33 18.83
CA GLY A 205 -4.36 16.63 19.49
C GLY A 205 -4.16 17.79 18.52
N LEU A 206 -4.77 17.74 17.32
CA LEU A 206 -4.74 18.87 16.42
C LEU A 206 -5.49 20.06 17.02
N SER A 207 -4.99 21.25 16.78
CA SER A 207 -5.53 22.51 17.30
C SER A 207 -5.08 23.68 16.42
N PRO A 208 -5.59 24.90 16.63
CA PRO A 208 -5.11 26.08 15.89
C PRO A 208 -3.61 26.38 16.09
N SER A 209 -2.96 25.82 17.12
CA SER A 209 -1.51 25.93 17.33
C SER A 209 -0.68 24.89 16.56
N SER A 210 -1.32 23.90 15.97
CA SER A 210 -0.66 22.90 15.12
C SER A 210 -0.23 23.50 13.78
N THR A 211 0.68 22.82 13.10
CA THR A 211 1.08 23.10 11.70
C THR A 211 1.18 21.78 10.95
N MET A 212 0.33 21.61 9.95
CA MET A 212 0.38 20.46 9.05
C MET A 212 1.42 20.66 7.96
N VAL A 213 2.26 19.66 7.70
CA VAL A 213 3.14 19.63 6.51
C VAL A 213 2.83 18.37 5.72
N THR A 214 2.43 18.53 4.46
CA THR A 214 2.00 17.39 3.63
C THR A 214 2.50 17.51 2.19
N TRP A 215 2.76 16.34 1.57
CA TRP A 215 3.00 16.18 0.14
C TRP A 215 1.97 15.22 -0.48
N LEU A 216 1.04 14.71 0.32
CA LEU A 216 0.07 13.72 -0.12
C LEU A 216 -0.85 14.26 -1.21
N PRO A 217 -1.22 13.43 -2.19
CA PRO A 217 -2.13 13.84 -3.26
C PRO A 217 -3.51 14.21 -2.73
N ALA A 218 -4.02 15.39 -3.11
CA ALA A 218 -5.32 15.89 -2.68
C ALA A 218 -6.54 15.12 -3.23
N PHE A 219 -6.36 14.27 -4.25
CA PHE A 219 -7.41 13.38 -4.78
C PHE A 219 -7.49 12.04 -4.03
N HIS A 220 -6.56 11.76 -3.09
CA HIS A 220 -6.55 10.58 -2.23
C HIS A 220 -7.14 10.94 -0.87
N ASP A 221 -7.90 10.01 -0.25
CA ASP A 221 -8.56 10.21 1.04
C ASP A 221 -7.62 10.78 2.12
N LEU A 222 -6.46 10.16 2.35
CA LEU A 222 -5.48 10.62 3.34
C LEU A 222 -4.98 12.05 3.04
N GLY A 223 -4.70 12.37 1.79
CA GLY A 223 -4.23 13.71 1.40
C GLY A 223 -5.35 14.76 1.44
N LEU A 224 -6.57 14.39 1.02
CA LEU A 224 -7.72 15.27 1.05
C LEU A 224 -8.20 15.52 2.48
N ILE A 225 -8.54 14.44 3.19
CA ILE A 225 -9.23 14.57 4.49
C ILE A 225 -8.23 14.97 5.57
N PHE A 226 -7.18 14.17 5.80
CA PHE A 226 -6.19 14.48 6.85
C PHE A 226 -5.28 15.64 6.46
N GLY A 227 -4.75 15.63 5.21
CA GLY A 227 -3.78 16.62 4.77
C GLY A 227 -4.35 18.02 4.60
N LEU A 228 -5.61 18.17 4.14
CA LEU A 228 -6.22 19.46 3.83
C LEU A 228 -7.44 19.80 4.70
N LEU A 229 -8.49 18.97 4.65
CA LEU A 229 -9.77 19.32 5.29
C LEU A 229 -9.67 19.31 6.82
N GLN A 230 -8.87 18.41 7.41
CA GLN A 230 -8.60 18.40 8.84
C GLN A 230 -8.02 19.72 9.31
N THR A 231 -7.18 20.37 8.50
CA THR A 231 -6.58 21.66 8.87
C THR A 231 -7.61 22.79 8.94
N LEU A 232 -8.59 22.77 8.05
CA LEU A 232 -9.75 23.66 8.13
C LEU A 232 -10.61 23.35 9.36
N PHE A 233 -10.86 22.08 9.63
CA PHE A 233 -11.62 21.66 10.80
C PHE A 233 -10.96 22.14 12.10
N SER A 234 -9.66 21.91 12.24
CA SER A 234 -8.89 22.31 13.45
C SER A 234 -8.45 23.76 13.47
N GLY A 235 -8.59 24.51 12.36
CA GLY A 235 -8.19 25.91 12.25
C GLY A 235 -6.67 26.14 12.23
N CYS A 236 -5.87 25.12 11.85
CA CYS A 236 -4.41 25.20 11.85
C CYS A 236 -3.85 25.41 10.42
N PRO A 237 -2.69 26.07 10.27
CA PRO A 237 -2.06 26.25 8.97
C PRO A 237 -1.56 24.94 8.37
N VAL A 238 -1.54 24.89 7.03
CA VAL A 238 -0.99 23.77 6.25
C VAL A 238 0.06 24.26 5.26
N VAL A 239 1.16 23.51 5.16
CA VAL A 239 2.20 23.64 4.15
C VAL A 239 2.15 22.42 3.24
N GLN A 240 1.89 22.65 1.96
CA GLN A 240 1.76 21.60 0.98
C GLN A 240 2.81 21.72 -0.12
N MET A 241 3.34 20.61 -0.57
CA MET A 241 4.15 20.47 -1.77
C MET A 241 3.53 19.45 -2.71
N ALA A 242 3.90 19.51 -4.00
CA ALA A 242 3.43 18.52 -4.96
C ALA A 242 4.06 17.14 -4.65
N PRO A 243 3.30 16.02 -4.85
CA PRO A 243 3.85 14.68 -4.66
C PRO A 243 5.12 14.42 -5.48
N ASN A 244 5.21 14.97 -6.69
CA ASN A 244 6.41 14.85 -7.54
C ASN A 244 7.63 15.55 -6.94
N SER A 245 7.46 16.73 -6.33
CA SER A 245 8.55 17.44 -5.67
C SER A 245 9.15 16.60 -4.54
N PHE A 246 8.29 15.93 -3.75
CA PHE A 246 8.74 14.96 -2.75
C PHE A 246 9.47 13.77 -3.38
N LEU A 247 8.91 13.14 -4.42
CA LEU A 247 9.52 11.95 -5.05
C LEU A 247 10.89 12.25 -5.68
N GLN A 248 11.06 13.44 -6.25
CA GLN A 248 12.33 13.90 -6.82
C GLN A 248 13.35 14.25 -5.74
N ARG A 249 12.92 14.92 -4.68
CA ARG A 249 13.76 15.42 -3.58
C ARG A 249 13.10 15.14 -2.23
N PRO A 250 13.21 13.92 -1.68
CA PRO A 250 12.50 13.53 -0.45
C PRO A 250 12.87 14.39 0.76
N VAL A 251 14.11 14.89 0.84
CA VAL A 251 14.55 15.77 1.92
C VAL A 251 13.75 17.07 2.00
N LEU A 252 13.14 17.51 0.88
CA LEU A 252 12.31 18.72 0.84
C LEU A 252 11.14 18.68 1.87
N TRP A 253 10.58 17.51 2.09
CA TRP A 253 9.54 17.30 3.10
C TRP A 253 10.07 17.58 4.51
N LEU A 254 11.28 17.07 4.85
CA LEU A 254 11.92 17.27 6.14
C LEU A 254 12.38 18.72 6.33
N GLU A 255 12.89 19.35 5.28
CA GLU A 255 13.23 20.78 5.26
C GLU A 255 11.98 21.66 5.51
N ALA A 256 10.83 21.30 4.89
CA ALA A 256 9.58 22.01 5.12
C ALA A 256 9.11 21.85 6.58
N ILE A 257 9.18 20.65 7.15
CA ILE A 257 8.88 20.41 8.57
C ILE A 257 9.76 21.27 9.46
N SER A 258 11.07 21.27 9.22
CA SER A 258 12.04 22.06 9.96
C SER A 258 11.75 23.56 9.85
N ARG A 259 11.62 24.08 8.62
CA ARG A 259 11.46 25.50 8.34
C ARG A 259 10.14 26.08 8.88
N PHE A 260 9.04 25.36 8.73
CA PHE A 260 7.70 25.82 9.14
C PHE A 260 7.31 25.31 10.53
N ARG A 261 8.23 24.64 11.24
CA ARG A 261 8.00 24.02 12.53
C ARG A 261 6.75 23.14 12.53
N GLY A 262 6.70 22.25 11.53
CA GLY A 262 5.61 21.31 11.34
C GLY A 262 5.43 20.42 12.58
N THR A 263 4.19 20.30 13.02
CA THR A 263 3.83 19.48 14.20
C THR A 263 3.18 18.16 13.82
N HIS A 264 2.46 18.13 12.70
CA HIS A 264 1.73 16.97 12.20
C HIS A 264 2.05 16.70 10.74
N THR A 265 2.19 15.44 10.41
CA THR A 265 2.40 14.97 9.04
C THR A 265 1.89 13.54 8.88
N ALA A 266 1.68 13.10 7.64
CA ALA A 266 1.32 11.73 7.34
C ALA A 266 2.04 11.23 6.09
N ALA A 267 2.43 9.96 6.10
CA ALA A 267 2.99 9.30 4.92
C ALA A 267 2.85 7.78 5.02
N PRO A 268 2.87 7.05 3.91
CA PRO A 268 3.08 5.61 3.90
C PRO A 268 4.54 5.24 4.19
N SER A 269 4.79 3.97 4.54
CA SER A 269 6.12 3.44 4.90
C SER A 269 7.18 3.73 3.85
N PHE A 270 6.84 3.62 2.55
CA PHE A 270 7.81 3.87 1.48
C PHE A 270 8.41 5.28 1.51
N ALA A 271 7.66 6.26 2.00
CA ALA A 271 8.14 7.65 2.03
C ALA A 271 9.20 7.87 3.10
N TYR A 272 9.02 7.25 4.26
CA TYR A 272 10.03 7.26 5.33
C TYR A 272 11.29 6.53 4.89
N ASP A 273 11.14 5.37 4.24
CA ASP A 273 12.26 4.63 3.66
C ASP A 273 12.99 5.43 2.57
N LEU A 274 12.23 6.12 1.70
CA LEU A 274 12.81 6.95 0.65
C LEU A 274 13.64 8.11 1.23
N CYS A 275 13.17 8.78 2.29
CA CYS A 275 13.93 9.80 2.99
C CYS A 275 15.21 9.23 3.58
N THR A 276 15.14 8.08 4.26
CA THR A 276 16.29 7.40 4.87
C THR A 276 17.38 7.09 3.84
N ARG A 277 16.97 6.55 2.68
CA ARG A 277 17.91 6.14 1.62
C ARG A 277 18.48 7.29 0.79
N ARG A 278 17.70 8.36 0.55
CA ARG A 278 18.08 9.42 -0.40
C ARG A 278 18.53 10.72 0.20
N ALA A 279 18.21 11.01 1.46
CA ALA A 279 18.74 12.21 2.10
C ALA A 279 20.23 11.99 2.43
N ALA A 280 21.13 12.58 1.63
CA ALA A 280 22.57 12.53 1.87
C ALA A 280 22.93 13.25 3.20
N PRO A 281 24.02 12.88 3.89
CA PRO A 281 24.42 13.50 5.17
C PRO A 281 24.47 15.03 5.09
N GLU A 282 24.98 15.59 4.01
CA GLU A 282 25.10 17.04 3.78
C GLU A 282 23.74 17.74 3.68
N GLN A 283 22.73 17.03 3.16
CA GLN A 283 21.35 17.52 3.04
C GLN A 283 20.60 17.47 4.38
N ARG A 284 21.09 16.72 5.34
CA ARG A 284 20.51 16.63 6.69
C ARG A 284 21.01 17.73 7.61
N GLU A 285 22.13 18.39 7.27
CA GLU A 285 22.71 19.46 8.07
C GLU A 285 21.68 20.60 8.24
N GLY A 286 21.50 21.04 9.49
CA GLY A 286 20.57 22.12 9.84
C GLY A 286 19.10 21.71 9.93
N LEU A 287 18.73 20.44 9.70
CA LEU A 287 17.37 19.98 9.98
C LEU A 287 17.07 20.04 11.49
N ASP A 288 15.86 20.48 11.84
CA ASP A 288 15.29 20.40 13.17
C ASP A 288 13.86 19.83 13.10
N LEU A 289 13.73 18.55 13.45
CA LEU A 289 12.46 17.81 13.44
C LEU A 289 11.81 17.75 14.83
N SER A 290 12.38 18.45 15.81
CA SER A 290 11.92 18.41 17.22
C SER A 290 10.52 18.97 17.42
N SER A 291 10.02 19.78 16.47
CA SER A 291 8.65 20.30 16.50
C SER A 291 7.56 19.25 16.20
N LEU A 292 7.93 18.13 15.59
CA LEU A 292 6.97 17.07 15.27
C LEU A 292 6.38 16.44 16.54
N VAL A 293 5.07 16.51 16.62
CA VAL A 293 4.24 15.85 17.64
C VAL A 293 3.78 14.50 17.13
N MET A 294 3.39 14.43 15.85
CA MET A 294 2.83 13.24 15.22
C MET A 294 3.27 13.10 13.76
N ALA A 295 3.78 11.92 13.41
CA ALA A 295 4.11 11.49 12.07
C ALA A 295 3.35 10.18 11.78
N MET A 296 2.17 10.28 11.13
CA MET A 296 1.37 9.12 10.82
C MET A 296 2.09 8.21 9.82
N ASN A 297 2.08 6.90 10.09
CA ASN A 297 2.43 5.87 9.12
C ASN A 297 1.19 5.03 8.83
N ALA A 298 0.64 5.13 7.61
CA ALA A 298 -0.62 4.49 7.24
C ALA A 298 -0.71 4.26 5.72
N ALA A 299 -1.89 3.82 5.26
CA ALA A 299 -2.26 3.65 3.87
C ALA A 299 -1.62 2.45 3.14
N GLU A 300 -0.61 1.81 3.69
CA GLU A 300 -0.02 0.55 3.20
C GLU A 300 0.43 -0.31 4.39
N PRO A 301 0.85 -1.58 4.19
CA PRO A 301 1.38 -2.39 5.27
C PRO A 301 2.55 -1.69 5.97
N ILE A 302 2.43 -1.50 7.27
CA ILE A 302 3.44 -0.81 8.07
C ILE A 302 4.62 -1.73 8.27
N VAL A 303 5.83 -1.24 7.96
CA VAL A 303 7.08 -2.00 8.06
C VAL A 303 7.88 -1.50 9.27
N PRO A 304 7.94 -2.27 10.39
CA PRO A 304 8.63 -1.85 11.61
C PRO A 304 10.07 -1.39 11.38
N ARG A 305 10.83 -2.13 10.57
CA ARG A 305 12.23 -1.82 10.25
C ARG A 305 12.40 -0.47 9.57
N VAL A 306 11.45 -0.07 8.73
CA VAL A 306 11.49 1.26 8.08
C VAL A 306 11.38 2.37 9.11
N MET A 307 10.49 2.20 10.09
CA MET A 307 10.32 3.17 11.17
C MET A 307 11.59 3.25 12.04
N GLU A 308 12.19 2.12 12.39
CA GLU A 308 13.43 2.06 13.17
C GLU A 308 14.59 2.72 12.42
N ASN A 309 14.80 2.38 11.14
CA ASN A 309 15.83 2.98 10.29
C ASN A 309 15.66 4.52 10.19
N PHE A 310 14.41 5.00 10.13
CA PHE A 310 14.13 6.43 10.08
C PHE A 310 14.50 7.11 11.41
N VAL A 311 14.17 6.49 12.55
CA VAL A 311 14.58 6.98 13.89
C VAL A 311 16.10 7.03 14.01
N ASP A 312 16.79 5.96 13.62
CA ASP A 312 18.26 5.89 13.67
C ASP A 312 18.91 6.98 12.78
N THR A 313 18.30 7.28 11.63
CA THR A 313 18.83 8.25 10.69
C THR A 313 18.57 9.70 11.12
N PHE A 314 17.37 9.99 11.64
CA PHE A 314 16.90 11.36 11.90
C PHE A 314 16.78 11.70 13.40
N GLY A 315 17.09 10.78 14.30
CA GLY A 315 17.09 11.02 15.74
C GLY A 315 18.06 12.13 16.16
N ALA A 316 19.24 12.19 15.55
CA ALA A 316 20.22 13.27 15.78
C ALA A 316 19.70 14.66 15.38
N TYR A 317 18.65 14.73 14.54
CA TYR A 317 17.98 15.94 14.08
C TYR A 317 16.65 16.21 14.81
N GLY A 318 16.44 15.59 15.97
CA GLY A 318 15.29 15.83 16.85
C GLY A 318 14.05 14.97 16.59
N PHE A 319 14.09 14.02 15.64
CA PHE A 319 12.98 13.08 15.46
C PHE A 319 12.97 12.05 16.60
N ARG A 320 11.82 11.85 17.24
CA ARG A 320 11.66 10.90 18.35
C ARG A 320 10.84 9.69 17.89
N ARG A 321 11.13 8.51 18.44
CA ARG A 321 10.38 7.27 18.15
C ARG A 321 8.89 7.42 18.47
N GLU A 322 8.58 8.13 19.56
CA GLU A 322 7.23 8.40 20.03
C GLU A 322 6.44 9.36 19.13
N THR A 323 7.11 9.98 18.16
CA THR A 323 6.46 10.80 17.12
C THR A 323 5.73 9.96 16.09
N PHE A 324 6.15 8.71 15.85
CA PHE A 324 5.44 7.83 14.94
C PHE A 324 4.06 7.45 15.48
N ALA A 325 3.05 7.59 14.62
CA ALA A 325 1.66 7.20 14.89
C ALA A 325 1.16 6.24 13.80
N PRO A 326 1.45 4.93 13.92
CA PRO A 326 0.80 3.94 13.08
C PRO A 326 -0.71 4.04 13.14
N ALA A 327 -1.39 3.95 11.98
CA ALA A 327 -2.85 4.02 11.90
C ALA A 327 -3.37 3.13 10.78
N TYR A 328 -4.62 2.69 10.92
CA TYR A 328 -5.36 1.97 9.90
C TYR A 328 -6.61 2.75 9.51
N GLY A 329 -6.93 2.71 8.23
CA GLY A 329 -8.13 3.32 7.69
C GLY A 329 -8.33 3.04 6.21
N LEU A 330 -9.52 3.36 5.72
CA LEU A 330 -9.94 3.15 4.34
C LEU A 330 -11.06 4.12 3.97
N ALA A 331 -11.21 4.38 2.68
CA ALA A 331 -12.22 5.32 2.17
C ALA A 331 -13.66 4.91 2.52
N GLU A 332 -13.94 3.59 2.60
CA GLU A 332 -15.25 3.04 3.00
C GLU A 332 -15.62 3.35 4.46
N SER A 333 -14.64 3.74 5.29
CA SER A 333 -14.85 4.32 6.63
C SER A 333 -14.43 5.80 6.66
N THR A 334 -14.70 6.55 5.62
CA THR A 334 -14.30 7.94 5.40
C THR A 334 -12.77 8.08 5.32
N LEU A 335 -12.04 7.82 6.42
CA LEU A 335 -10.57 7.75 6.44
C LEU A 335 -10.09 6.90 7.61
N ALA A 336 -10.20 7.38 8.86
CA ALA A 336 -9.51 6.81 10.01
C ALA A 336 -10.40 5.81 10.77
N VAL A 337 -9.83 4.67 11.14
CA VAL A 337 -10.48 3.61 11.94
C VAL A 337 -9.77 3.45 13.28
N THR A 338 -8.43 3.45 13.26
CA THR A 338 -7.61 3.32 14.47
C THR A 338 -6.57 4.42 14.55
N ALA A 339 -6.11 4.69 15.76
CA ALA A 339 -5.07 5.66 16.04
C ALA A 339 -4.13 5.16 17.13
N SER A 340 -2.81 5.22 16.87
CA SER A 340 -1.82 5.14 17.92
C SER A 340 -1.82 6.44 18.73
N PRO A 341 -1.68 6.37 20.05
CA PRO A 341 -1.67 7.57 20.90
C PRO A 341 -0.42 8.43 20.63
N VAL A 342 -0.59 9.74 20.72
CA VAL A 342 0.52 10.71 20.58
C VAL A 342 1.50 10.58 21.74
N ALA A 343 2.77 10.78 21.47
CA ALA A 343 3.87 10.70 22.44
C ALA A 343 4.04 9.33 23.12
N VAL A 344 3.57 8.28 22.49
CA VAL A 344 3.77 6.88 22.89
C VAL A 344 4.47 6.14 21.76
N ALA A 345 5.53 5.41 22.09
CA ALA A 345 6.25 4.63 21.09
C ALA A 345 5.34 3.56 20.47
N PRO A 346 5.38 3.38 19.13
CA PRO A 346 4.59 2.36 18.47
C PRO A 346 4.96 0.96 18.95
N LYS A 347 3.96 0.09 19.07
CA LYS A 347 4.14 -1.30 19.46
C LYS A 347 4.38 -2.18 18.25
N PHE A 348 5.32 -3.11 18.42
CA PHE A 348 5.60 -4.16 17.45
C PHE A 348 5.44 -5.51 18.14
N PHE A 349 4.73 -6.42 17.49
CA PHE A 349 4.44 -7.75 18.02
C PHE A 349 5.24 -8.81 17.25
N THR A 350 6.09 -9.55 17.98
CA THR A 350 6.81 -10.69 17.42
C THR A 350 5.97 -11.95 17.60
N LEU A 351 5.63 -12.58 16.48
CA LEU A 351 4.73 -13.74 16.43
C LEU A 351 5.42 -14.95 15.79
N ASP A 352 4.90 -16.15 16.09
CA ASP A 352 5.22 -17.37 15.38
C ASP A 352 4.66 -17.30 13.95
N ALA A 353 5.55 -17.33 12.96
CA ALA A 353 5.18 -17.18 11.54
C ALA A 353 4.34 -18.35 11.04
N ALA A 354 4.64 -19.59 11.46
CA ALA A 354 3.88 -20.76 11.04
C ALA A 354 2.46 -20.76 11.64
N ALA A 355 2.32 -20.33 12.90
CA ALA A 355 1.00 -20.17 13.51
C ALA A 355 0.19 -19.07 12.78
N LEU A 356 0.84 -17.97 12.36
CA LEU A 356 0.18 -16.91 11.62
C LEU A 356 -0.30 -17.37 10.23
N GLU A 357 0.46 -18.22 9.54
CA GLU A 357 0.06 -18.87 8.29
C GLU A 357 -1.20 -19.74 8.47
N ASP A 358 -1.36 -20.36 9.64
CA ASP A 358 -2.58 -21.08 10.05
C ASP A 358 -3.69 -20.15 10.57
N GLY A 359 -3.52 -18.83 10.48
CA GLY A 359 -4.47 -17.84 10.99
C GLY A 359 -4.56 -17.79 12.51
N ARG A 360 -3.50 -18.21 13.25
CA ARG A 360 -3.41 -18.13 14.71
C ARG A 360 -2.43 -17.06 15.16
N ILE A 361 -2.80 -16.35 16.20
CA ILE A 361 -1.95 -15.37 16.86
C ILE A 361 -1.26 -16.06 18.04
N VAL A 362 0.01 -16.36 17.88
CA VAL A 362 0.84 -16.98 18.92
C VAL A 362 2.05 -16.07 19.16
N PRO A 363 2.16 -15.43 20.34
CA PRO A 363 3.36 -14.69 20.71
C PRO A 363 4.60 -15.61 20.65
N GLU A 364 5.72 -15.03 20.29
CA GLU A 364 6.97 -15.75 20.25
C GLU A 364 7.34 -16.29 21.64
N SER A 365 7.59 -17.60 21.75
CA SER A 365 8.21 -18.20 22.93
C SER A 365 9.45 -19.03 22.58
N ALA A 366 9.39 -19.83 21.51
CA ALA A 366 10.47 -20.70 21.03
C ALA A 366 10.31 -21.04 19.53
N ALA A 367 9.61 -20.19 18.78
CA ALA A 367 9.32 -20.43 17.37
C ALA A 367 10.61 -20.46 16.52
N ALA A 368 10.70 -21.43 15.62
CA ALA A 368 11.81 -21.56 14.67
C ALA A 368 11.78 -20.41 13.63
N ARG A 369 10.58 -19.98 13.22
CA ARG A 369 10.36 -18.86 12.31
C ARG A 369 9.54 -17.78 13.00
N ARG A 370 9.97 -16.52 12.85
CA ARG A 370 9.39 -15.36 13.50
C ARG A 370 8.99 -14.29 12.49
N THR A 371 7.88 -13.62 12.74
CA THR A 371 7.47 -12.41 11.99
C THR A 371 7.16 -11.28 12.95
N VAL A 372 7.39 -10.03 12.51
CA VAL A 372 7.11 -8.84 13.31
C VAL A 372 6.01 -8.05 12.62
N ILE A 373 4.92 -7.78 13.34
CA ILE A 373 3.78 -7.00 12.85
C ILE A 373 3.67 -5.73 13.69
N ALA A 374 3.39 -4.60 13.02
CA ALA A 374 3.12 -3.35 13.71
C ALA A 374 1.67 -3.30 14.22
N GLY A 375 1.49 -2.82 15.45
CA GLY A 375 0.21 -2.34 15.92
C GLY A 375 -0.16 -1.05 15.19
N CYS A 376 -1.42 -0.92 14.80
CA CYS A 376 -1.99 0.27 14.15
C CYS A 376 -2.82 1.12 15.13
N GLY A 377 -2.60 0.97 16.43
CA GLY A 377 -3.33 1.66 17.47
C GLY A 377 -4.70 1.04 17.82
N ALA A 378 -5.35 1.66 18.78
CA ALA A 378 -6.71 1.29 19.21
C ALA A 378 -7.78 1.89 18.28
N PRO A 379 -9.01 1.32 18.26
CA PRO A 379 -10.13 1.94 17.58
C PRO A 379 -10.33 3.39 18.07
N LEU A 380 -10.66 4.31 17.15
CA LEU A 380 -11.08 5.67 17.50
C LEU A 380 -12.33 5.62 18.39
N ALA A 381 -12.59 6.67 19.15
CA ALA A 381 -13.82 6.78 19.93
C ALA A 381 -15.04 6.60 19.00
N ASP A 382 -16.10 5.95 19.50
CA ASP A 382 -17.31 5.63 18.75
C ASP A 382 -17.12 4.74 17.51
N VAL A 383 -15.89 4.25 17.24
CA VAL A 383 -15.61 3.24 16.23
C VAL A 383 -15.47 1.87 16.88
N THR A 384 -16.22 0.91 16.37
CA THR A 384 -16.18 -0.49 16.83
C THR A 384 -15.50 -1.36 15.79
N ILE A 385 -14.57 -2.21 16.25
CA ILE A 385 -13.93 -3.23 15.42
C ILE A 385 -14.36 -4.62 15.88
N ALA A 386 -14.73 -5.45 14.91
CA ALA A 386 -14.93 -6.88 15.11
C ALA A 386 -14.02 -7.68 14.18
N ILE A 387 -13.39 -8.72 14.70
CA ILE A 387 -12.64 -9.69 13.93
C ILE A 387 -13.57 -10.86 13.63
N VAL A 388 -13.87 -11.08 12.35
CA VAL A 388 -14.96 -11.96 11.92
C VAL A 388 -14.43 -13.02 10.95
N ASP A 389 -14.95 -14.23 11.06
CA ASP A 389 -14.71 -15.29 10.08
C ASP A 389 -15.37 -14.92 8.74
N PRO A 390 -14.61 -14.71 7.66
CA PRO A 390 -15.18 -14.26 6.39
C PRO A 390 -16.15 -15.30 5.75
N ALA A 391 -16.02 -16.59 6.09
CA ALA A 391 -16.84 -17.65 5.55
C ALA A 391 -18.17 -17.83 6.30
N THR A 392 -18.15 -17.68 7.63
CA THR A 392 -19.32 -17.93 8.48
C THR A 392 -20.01 -16.67 8.97
N GLY A 393 -19.35 -15.49 8.88
CA GLY A 393 -19.85 -14.23 9.42
C GLY A 393 -19.88 -14.17 10.95
N ARG A 394 -19.22 -15.11 11.64
CA ARG A 394 -19.19 -15.16 13.11
C ARG A 394 -17.92 -14.50 13.65
N ARG A 395 -18.02 -13.92 14.84
CA ARG A 395 -16.86 -13.35 15.54
C ARG A 395 -15.79 -14.43 15.79
N ARG A 396 -14.53 -14.09 15.51
CA ARG A 396 -13.39 -14.94 15.82
C ARG A 396 -12.97 -14.82 17.28
N PRO A 397 -12.40 -15.87 17.88
CA PRO A 397 -11.68 -15.76 19.16
C PRO A 397 -10.51 -14.78 19.07
N PRO A 398 -10.07 -14.18 20.20
CA PRO A 398 -8.99 -13.19 20.21
C PRO A 398 -7.64 -13.66 19.63
N ASP A 399 -7.37 -14.98 19.68
CA ASP A 399 -6.15 -15.61 19.18
C ASP A 399 -6.22 -15.98 17.67
N ARG A 400 -7.18 -15.45 16.93
CA ARG A 400 -7.40 -15.80 15.53
C ARG A 400 -7.41 -14.56 14.63
N VAL A 401 -6.80 -14.73 13.46
CA VAL A 401 -6.94 -13.80 12.34
C VAL A 401 -8.34 -13.95 11.72
N GLY A 402 -8.97 -12.83 11.39
CA GLY A 402 -10.23 -12.78 10.66
C GLY A 402 -10.36 -11.52 9.84
N GLU A 403 -11.49 -11.37 9.14
CA GLU A 403 -11.81 -10.13 8.43
C GLU A 403 -12.09 -9.02 9.44
N ILE A 404 -11.49 -7.87 9.23
CA ILE A 404 -11.71 -6.67 10.03
C ILE A 404 -13.06 -6.07 9.62
N TRP A 405 -14.00 -6.04 10.54
CA TRP A 405 -15.29 -5.38 10.35
C TRP A 405 -15.33 -4.11 11.19
N VAL A 406 -15.84 -3.02 10.61
CA VAL A 406 -15.85 -1.69 11.23
C VAL A 406 -17.27 -1.17 11.36
N GLY A 407 -17.65 -0.72 12.55
CA GLY A 407 -18.91 -0.03 12.82
C GLY A 407 -18.66 1.36 13.41
N GLY A 408 -19.56 2.29 13.17
CA GLY A 408 -19.46 3.62 13.76
C GLY A 408 -19.86 4.75 12.81
N PRO A 409 -19.76 6.01 13.27
CA PRO A 409 -20.26 7.18 12.54
C PRO A 409 -19.40 7.53 11.29
N THR A 410 -18.19 7.01 11.19
CA THR A 410 -17.30 7.22 10.06
C THR A 410 -17.59 6.31 8.86
N VAL A 411 -18.35 5.23 9.05
CA VAL A 411 -18.71 4.29 7.98
C VAL A 411 -19.54 5.00 6.92
N ALA A 412 -19.04 4.98 5.68
CA ALA A 412 -19.67 5.64 4.54
C ALA A 412 -21.04 5.05 4.19
N ARG A 413 -21.80 5.76 3.36
CA ARG A 413 -23.17 5.36 2.99
C ARG A 413 -23.24 4.13 2.09
N GLY A 414 -22.21 3.87 1.31
CA GLY A 414 -22.16 2.80 0.33
C GLY A 414 -21.33 3.16 -0.89
N TYR A 415 -21.52 2.39 -1.96
CA TYR A 415 -20.92 2.65 -3.25
C TYR A 415 -21.89 3.35 -4.19
N TRP A 416 -21.47 4.44 -4.80
CA TRP A 416 -22.25 5.26 -5.72
C TRP A 416 -22.85 4.41 -6.85
N ARG A 417 -24.19 4.47 -6.99
CA ARG A 417 -24.97 3.74 -8.00
C ARG A 417 -24.75 2.21 -8.02
N ARG A 418 -24.27 1.63 -6.93
CA ARG A 418 -24.02 0.18 -6.80
C ARG A 418 -24.73 -0.44 -5.61
N PRO A 419 -26.09 -0.50 -5.61
CA PRO A 419 -26.85 -0.94 -4.45
C PRO A 419 -26.57 -2.39 -4.04
N GLY A 420 -26.31 -3.30 -4.99
CA GLY A 420 -26.00 -4.70 -4.70
C GLY A 420 -24.64 -4.86 -4.00
N GLU A 421 -23.63 -4.15 -4.45
CA GLU A 421 -22.31 -4.17 -3.81
C GLU A 421 -22.34 -3.47 -2.45
N SER A 422 -23.10 -2.37 -2.34
CA SER A 422 -23.30 -1.67 -1.07
C SER A 422 -23.98 -2.58 -0.04
N PHE A 423 -25.03 -3.28 -0.43
CA PHE A 423 -25.74 -4.23 0.43
C PHE A 423 -24.84 -5.38 0.91
N ALA A 424 -23.92 -5.86 0.08
CA ALA A 424 -22.99 -6.93 0.43
C ALA A 424 -21.81 -6.48 1.31
N THR A 425 -21.60 -5.17 1.46
CA THR A 425 -20.42 -4.61 2.11
C THR A 425 -20.73 -3.79 3.36
N PHE A 426 -21.82 -3.03 3.34
CA PHE A 426 -22.19 -2.08 4.41
C PHE A 426 -23.43 -2.55 5.16
N GLY A 427 -23.51 -2.22 6.45
CA GLY A 427 -24.66 -2.52 7.29
C GLY A 427 -24.83 -4.01 7.59
N ILE A 428 -23.75 -4.78 7.57
CA ILE A 428 -23.75 -6.22 7.82
C ILE A 428 -23.77 -6.49 9.32
N HIS A 429 -24.53 -7.52 9.75
CA HIS A 429 -24.58 -7.95 11.15
C HIS A 429 -23.77 -9.23 11.36
N ILE A 430 -23.19 -9.36 12.56
CA ILE A 430 -22.41 -10.55 12.94
C ILE A 430 -23.37 -11.72 13.19
N ALA A 431 -23.10 -12.86 12.56
CA ALA A 431 -23.96 -14.02 12.67
C ALA A 431 -24.00 -14.59 14.10
N GLY A 432 -25.21 -14.65 14.69
CA GLY A 432 -25.46 -15.17 16.03
C GLY A 432 -25.28 -14.14 17.14
N GLU A 433 -25.05 -12.87 16.81
CA GLU A 433 -25.08 -11.75 17.76
C GLU A 433 -26.38 -10.93 17.52
N ASP A 434 -26.98 -10.48 18.60
CA ASP A 434 -28.16 -9.59 18.57
C ASP A 434 -27.68 -8.17 18.91
N ASP A 435 -26.84 -7.61 18.06
CA ASP A 435 -26.40 -6.23 18.18
C ASP A 435 -27.08 -5.34 17.14
N SER A 436 -27.21 -4.07 17.46
CA SER A 436 -27.82 -3.06 16.58
C SER A 436 -26.79 -2.45 15.63
N ILE A 437 -25.53 -2.88 15.68
CA ILE A 437 -24.44 -2.30 14.91
C ILE A 437 -24.45 -2.88 13.49
N GLY A 438 -24.55 -1.99 12.51
CA GLY A 438 -24.30 -2.34 11.12
C GLY A 438 -22.82 -2.16 10.79
N TYR A 439 -22.13 -3.25 10.46
CA TYR A 439 -20.70 -3.24 10.15
C TYR A 439 -20.42 -3.07 8.67
N LEU A 440 -19.29 -2.43 8.38
CA LEU A 440 -18.60 -2.43 7.10
C LEU A 440 -17.69 -3.67 7.04
N ARG A 441 -17.77 -4.46 5.99
CA ARG A 441 -16.80 -5.50 5.63
C ARG A 441 -15.65 -4.89 4.87
N THR A 442 -14.46 -4.85 5.46
CA THR A 442 -13.32 -4.15 4.85
C THR A 442 -12.60 -4.97 3.77
N GLY A 443 -12.70 -6.31 3.84
CA GLY A 443 -11.90 -7.22 3.03
C GLY A 443 -10.43 -7.29 3.47
N ASP A 444 -10.04 -6.59 4.53
CA ASP A 444 -8.73 -6.66 5.14
C ASP A 444 -8.74 -7.69 6.27
N LEU A 445 -7.63 -8.39 6.47
CA LEU A 445 -7.43 -9.39 7.51
C LEU A 445 -6.60 -8.81 8.65
N GLY A 446 -6.94 -9.20 9.87
CA GLY A 446 -6.19 -8.77 11.05
C GLY A 446 -6.64 -9.45 12.33
N ALA A 447 -6.06 -8.99 13.43
CA ALA A 447 -6.39 -9.41 14.79
C ALA A 447 -6.22 -8.24 15.76
N MET A 448 -6.90 -8.32 16.90
CA MET A 448 -6.66 -7.40 18.03
C MET A 448 -5.62 -8.03 18.97
N ILE A 449 -4.49 -7.34 19.18
CA ILE A 449 -3.41 -7.77 20.08
C ILE A 449 -3.16 -6.66 21.09
N ASP A 450 -3.31 -6.93 22.38
CA ASP A 450 -3.11 -5.96 23.47
C ASP A 450 -3.84 -4.63 23.25
N GLY A 451 -5.08 -4.71 22.72
CA GLY A 451 -5.94 -3.56 22.46
C GLY A 451 -5.63 -2.78 21.18
N GLU A 452 -4.62 -3.20 20.40
CA GLU A 452 -4.27 -2.59 19.11
C GLU A 452 -4.67 -3.48 17.93
N LEU A 453 -5.09 -2.86 16.85
CA LEU A 453 -5.34 -3.56 15.60
C LEU A 453 -4.02 -3.89 14.89
N CYS A 454 -3.82 -5.15 14.58
CA CYS A 454 -2.71 -5.65 13.76
C CYS A 454 -3.27 -6.12 12.42
N VAL A 455 -2.91 -5.44 11.34
CA VAL A 455 -3.35 -5.79 9.98
C VAL A 455 -2.36 -6.80 9.39
N THR A 456 -2.84 -7.96 8.95
CA THR A 456 -2.00 -9.02 8.39
C THR A 456 -2.00 -9.06 6.87
N GLY A 457 -3.08 -8.62 6.21
CA GLY A 457 -3.17 -8.62 4.74
C GLY A 457 -4.56 -8.34 4.22
N ARG A 458 -4.81 -8.71 2.95
CA ARG A 458 -6.13 -8.62 2.30
C ARG A 458 -6.63 -9.97 1.87
N ILE A 459 -7.93 -10.24 2.04
CA ILE A 459 -8.57 -11.49 1.61
C ILE A 459 -8.31 -11.78 0.13
N LYS A 460 -8.46 -10.77 -0.73
CA LYS A 460 -8.29 -10.91 -2.20
C LYS A 460 -6.85 -11.09 -2.66
N ASP A 461 -5.88 -10.65 -1.85
CA ASP A 461 -4.46 -10.73 -2.16
C ASP A 461 -3.81 -11.97 -1.53
N LEU A 462 -4.47 -12.61 -0.59
CA LEU A 462 -3.97 -13.78 0.12
C LEU A 462 -3.66 -14.92 -0.87
N ILE A 463 -2.48 -15.49 -0.75
CA ILE A 463 -2.05 -16.65 -1.53
C ILE A 463 -2.26 -17.88 -0.64
N ILE A 464 -3.12 -18.78 -1.07
CA ILE A 464 -3.39 -20.01 -0.33
C ILE A 464 -2.68 -21.15 -1.06
N LEU A 465 -1.76 -21.84 -0.38
CA LEU A 465 -1.03 -22.98 -0.91
C LEU A 465 -1.12 -24.14 0.05
N SER A 466 -1.60 -25.27 -0.40
CA SER A 466 -1.73 -26.48 0.43
C SER A 466 -2.45 -26.22 1.76
N GLY A 467 -3.38 -25.26 1.77
CA GLY A 467 -4.16 -24.86 2.95
C GLY A 467 -3.49 -23.85 3.89
N ALA A 468 -2.24 -23.47 3.63
CA ALA A 468 -1.55 -22.42 4.38
C ALA A 468 -1.71 -21.04 3.70
N ASN A 469 -1.81 -19.98 4.53
CA ASN A 469 -1.96 -18.61 4.08
C ASN A 469 -0.58 -17.94 3.93
N HIS A 470 -0.25 -17.50 2.73
CA HIS A 470 0.96 -16.73 2.46
C HIS A 470 0.62 -15.30 2.07
N TYR A 471 1.27 -14.36 2.73
CA TYR A 471 1.05 -12.95 2.51
C TYR A 471 1.99 -12.43 1.41
N PRO A 472 1.48 -11.87 0.31
CA PRO A 472 2.30 -11.42 -0.83
C PRO A 472 3.46 -10.51 -0.45
N GLN A 473 3.24 -9.59 0.49
CA GLN A 473 4.25 -8.64 0.94
C GLN A 473 5.46 -9.31 1.59
N ASP A 474 5.30 -10.49 2.18
CA ASP A 474 6.41 -11.23 2.78
C ASP A 474 7.28 -11.87 1.70
N ILE A 475 6.63 -12.41 0.65
CA ILE A 475 7.31 -12.96 -0.53
C ILE A 475 8.08 -11.84 -1.26
N GLU A 476 7.42 -10.70 -1.49
CA GLU A 476 8.00 -9.53 -2.13
C GLU A 476 9.22 -9.02 -1.37
N ARG A 477 9.14 -8.92 -0.03
CA ARG A 477 10.26 -8.50 0.83
C ARG A 477 11.42 -9.47 0.81
N ALA A 478 11.14 -10.76 0.94
CA ALA A 478 12.18 -11.79 0.90
C ALA A 478 12.91 -11.77 -0.45
N ALA A 479 12.17 -11.64 -1.54
CA ALA A 479 12.74 -11.56 -2.89
C ALA A 479 13.61 -10.34 -3.09
N GLN A 480 13.14 -9.14 -2.72
CA GLN A 480 13.86 -7.88 -2.91
C GLN A 480 15.19 -7.83 -2.18
N ALA A 481 15.27 -8.45 -1.00
CA ALA A 481 16.49 -8.52 -0.22
C ALA A 481 17.52 -9.51 -0.78
N ALA A 482 17.15 -10.35 -1.73
CA ALA A 482 17.97 -11.47 -2.21
C ALA A 482 19.16 -11.03 -3.07
N HIS A 483 19.03 -9.95 -3.86
CA HIS A 483 20.07 -9.56 -4.81
C HIS A 483 20.06 -8.04 -5.07
N PRO A 484 21.25 -7.38 -5.15
CA PRO A 484 21.34 -5.92 -5.34
C PRO A 484 20.82 -5.42 -6.69
N ALA A 485 20.64 -6.31 -7.68
CA ALA A 485 20.04 -5.97 -8.97
C ALA A 485 18.51 -5.81 -8.89
N LEU A 486 17.87 -6.15 -7.78
CA LEU A 486 16.42 -6.09 -7.61
C LEU A 486 16.01 -4.73 -7.07
N ARG A 487 15.05 -4.11 -7.75
CA ARG A 487 14.54 -2.82 -7.32
C ARG A 487 13.72 -2.97 -6.05
N VAL A 488 14.03 -2.16 -5.05
CA VAL A 488 13.26 -2.07 -3.80
C VAL A 488 11.84 -1.60 -4.11
N ASP A 489 10.85 -2.21 -3.46
CA ASP A 489 9.41 -2.03 -3.72
C ASP A 489 8.98 -2.34 -5.16
N GLY A 490 9.83 -2.97 -5.96
CA GLY A 490 9.59 -3.35 -7.35
C GLY A 490 8.94 -4.72 -7.55
N GLY A 491 8.45 -5.37 -6.50
CA GLY A 491 7.88 -6.72 -6.55
C GLY A 491 6.36 -6.76 -6.49
N ALA A 492 5.74 -7.74 -7.17
CA ALA A 492 4.33 -8.10 -7.05
C ALA A 492 4.19 -9.62 -7.03
N ALA A 493 3.82 -10.19 -5.90
CA ALA A 493 3.55 -11.62 -5.75
C ALA A 493 2.04 -11.90 -5.77
N PHE A 494 1.64 -12.99 -6.42
CA PHE A 494 0.24 -13.39 -6.49
C PHE A 494 0.08 -14.89 -6.78
N GLY A 495 -1.03 -15.45 -6.28
CA GLY A 495 -1.43 -16.81 -6.57
C GLY A 495 -2.11 -16.95 -7.94
N VAL A 496 -1.86 -18.07 -8.59
CA VAL A 496 -2.58 -18.50 -9.80
C VAL A 496 -2.88 -19.99 -9.71
N VAL A 497 -3.94 -20.43 -10.40
CA VAL A 497 -4.21 -21.84 -10.59
C VAL A 497 -3.56 -22.26 -11.91
N GLY A 498 -2.70 -23.25 -11.87
CA GLY A 498 -2.07 -23.82 -13.06
C GLY A 498 -3.04 -24.64 -13.91
N ASP A 499 -2.63 -25.01 -15.10
CA ASP A 499 -3.45 -25.81 -16.04
C ASP A 499 -3.84 -27.19 -15.48
N ASP A 500 -3.10 -27.68 -14.50
CA ASP A 500 -3.34 -28.94 -13.77
C ASP A 500 -4.21 -28.76 -12.52
N GLY A 501 -4.74 -27.56 -12.28
CA GLY A 501 -5.53 -27.23 -11.09
C GLY A 501 -4.73 -26.99 -9.83
N THR A 502 -3.38 -27.03 -9.89
CA THR A 502 -2.53 -26.75 -8.72
C THR A 502 -2.37 -25.26 -8.47
N GLU A 503 -2.37 -24.87 -7.21
CA GLU A 503 -2.06 -23.51 -6.79
C GLU A 503 -0.57 -23.23 -6.98
N GLN A 504 -0.24 -22.06 -7.53
CA GLN A 504 1.11 -21.64 -7.87
C GLN A 504 1.35 -20.21 -7.45
N VAL A 505 2.59 -19.91 -7.07
CA VAL A 505 3.04 -18.54 -6.79
C VAL A 505 3.80 -18.00 -7.99
N VAL A 506 3.40 -16.82 -8.43
CA VAL A 506 4.11 -16.02 -9.42
C VAL A 506 4.64 -14.76 -8.74
N LEU A 507 5.91 -14.49 -8.93
CA LEU A 507 6.55 -13.25 -8.51
C LEU A 507 6.99 -12.46 -9.75
N VAL A 508 6.46 -11.27 -9.92
CA VAL A 508 6.94 -10.25 -10.89
C VAL A 508 7.84 -9.31 -10.14
N GLN A 509 9.06 -9.06 -10.63
CA GLN A 509 10.03 -8.23 -9.95
C GLN A 509 10.79 -7.32 -10.93
N GLU A 510 10.82 -6.02 -10.65
CA GLU A 510 11.60 -5.03 -11.41
C GLU A 510 13.10 -5.19 -11.15
N LEU A 511 13.90 -5.06 -12.20
CA LEU A 511 15.35 -4.91 -12.10
C LEU A 511 15.74 -3.43 -11.98
N GLU A 512 16.89 -3.18 -11.35
CA GLU A 512 17.55 -1.88 -11.45
C GLU A 512 18.03 -1.65 -12.91
N ARG A 513 17.96 -0.41 -13.38
CA ARG A 513 18.25 -0.06 -14.78
C ARG A 513 19.64 -0.48 -15.24
N THR A 514 20.63 -0.39 -14.36
CA THR A 514 22.03 -0.77 -14.63
C THR A 514 22.22 -2.26 -14.79
N GLN A 515 21.25 -3.08 -14.33
CA GLN A 515 21.37 -4.54 -14.26
C GLN A 515 20.54 -5.30 -15.31
N ARG A 516 19.88 -4.60 -16.24
CA ARG A 516 18.97 -5.18 -17.25
C ARG A 516 19.64 -6.11 -18.26
N ARG A 517 20.95 -6.00 -18.48
CA ARG A 517 21.71 -6.75 -19.49
C ARG A 517 22.59 -7.85 -18.91
N GLY A 518 22.51 -8.09 -17.59
CA GLY A 518 23.24 -9.15 -16.92
C GLY A 518 22.60 -10.53 -17.14
N ASP A 519 23.34 -11.58 -16.76
CA ASP A 519 22.79 -12.93 -16.70
C ASP A 519 21.71 -13.00 -15.60
N PRO A 520 20.45 -13.36 -15.92
CA PRO A 520 19.40 -13.44 -14.93
C PRO A 520 19.45 -14.68 -14.03
N ALA A 521 20.23 -15.71 -14.37
CA ALA A 521 20.26 -16.97 -13.64
C ALA A 521 20.68 -16.83 -12.18
N PRO A 522 21.73 -16.06 -11.81
CA PRO A 522 22.08 -15.83 -10.41
C PRO A 522 20.95 -15.12 -9.62
N ILE A 523 20.20 -14.23 -10.30
CA ILE A 523 19.09 -13.47 -9.68
C ILE A 523 17.93 -14.43 -9.35
N PHE A 524 17.57 -15.30 -10.28
CA PHE A 524 16.52 -16.31 -10.04
C PHE A 524 16.86 -17.24 -8.87
N SER A 525 18.11 -17.73 -8.85
CA SER A 525 18.59 -18.59 -7.76
C SER A 525 18.56 -17.88 -6.42
N ALA A 526 19.00 -16.62 -6.36
CA ALA A 526 18.99 -15.84 -5.14
C ALA A 526 17.57 -15.58 -4.62
N ILE A 527 16.62 -15.22 -5.50
CA ILE A 527 15.21 -15.04 -5.13
C ILE A 527 14.63 -16.34 -4.58
N SER A 528 14.79 -17.45 -5.31
CA SER A 528 14.26 -18.75 -4.91
C SER A 528 14.80 -19.19 -3.55
N ALA A 529 16.11 -19.04 -3.34
CA ALA A 529 16.77 -19.38 -2.08
C ALA A 529 16.28 -18.48 -0.93
N ALA A 530 16.18 -17.17 -1.14
CA ALA A 530 15.75 -16.23 -0.10
C ALA A 530 14.28 -16.46 0.32
N VAL A 531 13.39 -16.66 -0.64
CA VAL A 531 11.98 -16.95 -0.34
C VAL A 531 11.84 -18.27 0.38
N TRP A 532 12.58 -19.31 -0.04
CA TRP A 532 12.59 -20.61 0.63
C TRP A 532 13.13 -20.52 2.05
N GLN A 533 14.28 -19.88 2.25
CA GLN A 533 14.91 -19.75 3.58
C GLN A 533 14.06 -18.95 4.56
N THR A 534 13.33 -17.96 4.07
CA THR A 534 12.53 -17.06 4.93
C THR A 534 11.13 -17.59 5.20
N LEU A 535 10.47 -18.17 4.18
CA LEU A 535 9.06 -18.52 4.21
C LEU A 535 8.78 -20.01 4.01
N GLU A 536 9.81 -20.83 3.74
CA GLU A 536 9.67 -22.25 3.35
C GLU A 536 8.71 -22.44 2.17
N LEU A 537 8.65 -21.43 1.30
CA LEU A 537 7.74 -21.31 0.17
C LEU A 537 8.50 -21.40 -1.14
N GLN A 538 8.00 -22.22 -2.07
CA GLN A 538 8.52 -22.27 -3.44
C GLN A 538 7.76 -21.32 -4.35
N VAL A 539 8.51 -20.47 -5.05
CA VAL A 539 7.97 -19.63 -6.12
C VAL A 539 7.93 -20.45 -7.40
N SER A 540 6.74 -20.62 -7.99
CA SER A 540 6.58 -21.46 -9.19
C SER A 540 7.08 -20.75 -10.45
N ARG A 541 7.02 -19.40 -10.47
CA ARG A 541 7.50 -18.56 -11.57
C ARG A 541 8.08 -17.25 -11.04
N ILE A 542 9.20 -16.83 -11.61
CA ILE A 542 9.81 -15.54 -11.36
C ILE A 542 9.93 -14.80 -12.68
N VAL A 543 9.33 -13.62 -12.75
CA VAL A 543 9.27 -12.78 -13.96
C VAL A 543 10.02 -11.48 -13.68
N LEU A 544 11.21 -11.33 -14.25
CA LEU A 544 11.98 -10.11 -14.17
C LEU A 544 11.51 -9.14 -15.25
N VAL A 545 11.20 -7.91 -14.84
CA VAL A 545 10.59 -6.90 -15.72
C VAL A 545 11.39 -5.60 -15.70
N GLU A 546 11.15 -4.77 -16.74
CA GLU A 546 11.73 -3.43 -16.85
C GLU A 546 11.34 -2.54 -15.66
N PRO A 547 12.20 -1.58 -15.26
CA PRO A 547 11.88 -0.59 -14.25
C PRO A 547 10.60 0.19 -14.59
N GLY A 548 9.65 0.26 -13.66
CA GLY A 548 8.35 0.90 -13.85
C GLY A 548 7.30 0.04 -14.57
N ALA A 549 7.58 -1.24 -14.83
CA ALA A 549 6.63 -2.17 -15.41
C ALA A 549 5.62 -2.73 -14.40
N VAL A 550 5.97 -2.79 -13.12
CA VAL A 550 5.04 -3.21 -12.04
C VAL A 550 3.96 -2.16 -11.89
N LEU A 551 2.71 -2.59 -12.05
CA LEU A 551 1.54 -1.71 -11.99
C LEU A 551 1.25 -1.28 -10.55
N ARG A 552 1.06 0.05 -10.38
CA ARG A 552 0.82 0.69 -9.09
C ARG A 552 -0.37 1.62 -9.16
N THR A 553 -0.93 1.92 -8.01
CA THR A 553 -1.90 3.00 -7.86
C THR A 553 -1.22 4.37 -7.99
N SER A 554 -2.02 5.42 -8.15
CA SER A 554 -1.52 6.81 -8.11
C SER A 554 -0.89 7.21 -6.76
N SER A 555 -1.17 6.44 -5.70
CA SER A 555 -0.54 6.58 -4.37
C SER A 555 0.69 5.69 -4.19
N GLY A 556 1.15 4.98 -5.24
CA GLY A 556 2.34 4.13 -5.20
C GLY A 556 2.11 2.68 -4.75
N LYS A 557 0.90 2.30 -4.33
CA LYS A 557 0.57 0.93 -3.88
C LYS A 557 0.61 -0.07 -5.03
N ILE A 558 1.18 -1.25 -4.81
CA ILE A 558 1.22 -2.34 -5.79
C ILE A 558 -0.20 -2.85 -6.07
N GLN A 559 -0.57 -2.92 -7.35
CA GLN A 559 -1.85 -3.47 -7.82
C GLN A 559 -1.68 -4.93 -8.22
N ARG A 560 -1.65 -5.86 -7.27
CA ARG A 560 -1.35 -7.28 -7.51
C ARG A 560 -2.29 -7.93 -8.51
N ALA A 561 -3.59 -7.66 -8.41
CA ALA A 561 -4.57 -8.17 -9.38
C ALA A 561 -4.30 -7.66 -10.81
N ALA A 562 -3.99 -6.38 -10.98
CA ALA A 562 -3.67 -5.82 -12.30
C ALA A 562 -2.34 -6.38 -12.85
N ASN A 563 -1.33 -6.59 -11.99
CA ASN A 563 -0.07 -7.24 -12.39
C ASN A 563 -0.31 -8.70 -12.80
N ARG A 564 -1.19 -9.44 -12.10
CA ARG A 564 -1.59 -10.79 -12.47
C ARG A 564 -2.28 -10.84 -13.83
N GLU A 565 -3.20 -9.92 -14.10
CA GLU A 565 -3.87 -9.79 -15.40
C GLU A 565 -2.86 -9.44 -16.49
N ALA A 566 -2.03 -8.41 -16.27
CA ALA A 566 -1.02 -7.99 -17.24
C ALA A 566 0.02 -9.10 -17.55
N TRP A 567 0.36 -9.92 -16.55
CA TRP A 567 1.21 -11.09 -16.76
C TRP A 567 0.49 -12.16 -17.61
N ARG A 568 -0.78 -12.46 -17.32
CA ARG A 568 -1.58 -13.43 -18.12
C ARG A 568 -1.75 -12.99 -19.57
N ASP A 569 -1.97 -11.69 -19.78
CA ASP A 569 -2.19 -11.08 -21.10
C ASP A 569 -0.88 -10.84 -21.86
N GLY A 570 0.29 -11.13 -21.24
CA GLY A 570 1.60 -10.91 -21.83
C GLY A 570 1.93 -9.43 -22.10
N THR A 571 1.32 -8.50 -21.37
CA THR A 571 1.49 -7.04 -21.57
C THR A 571 2.57 -6.42 -20.68
N LEU A 572 3.17 -7.19 -19.77
CA LEU A 572 4.32 -6.75 -18.98
C LEU A 572 5.57 -6.64 -19.86
N ALA A 573 6.42 -5.63 -19.59
CA ALA A 573 7.72 -5.51 -20.25
C ALA A 573 8.72 -6.49 -19.62
N VAL A 574 8.65 -7.76 -20.03
CA VAL A 574 9.44 -8.86 -19.47
C VAL A 574 10.87 -8.83 -20.03
N ILE A 575 11.86 -8.91 -19.13
CA ILE A 575 13.29 -9.08 -19.46
C ILE A 575 13.64 -10.56 -19.49
N ALA A 576 13.23 -11.31 -18.47
CA ALA A 576 13.48 -12.73 -18.35
C ALA A 576 12.42 -13.41 -17.49
N GLU A 577 12.13 -14.68 -17.76
CA GLU A 577 11.21 -15.50 -16.96
C GLU A 577 11.88 -16.81 -16.60
N TRP A 578 11.74 -17.19 -15.33
CA TRP A 578 12.11 -18.51 -14.83
C TRP A 578 10.84 -19.26 -14.42
N ARG A 579 10.82 -20.55 -14.73
CA ARG A 579 9.74 -21.48 -14.33
C ARG A 579 10.35 -22.65 -13.61
N MET A 580 9.73 -23.06 -12.53
CA MET A 580 10.06 -24.31 -11.87
C MET A 580 9.76 -25.47 -12.82
N ALA A 581 10.73 -26.36 -13.04
CA ALA A 581 10.53 -27.57 -13.82
C ALA A 581 9.49 -28.47 -13.11
N ARG A 582 8.51 -28.95 -13.86
CA ARG A 582 7.44 -29.83 -13.35
C ARG A 582 7.68 -31.27 -13.74
N ASP A 583 7.47 -32.18 -12.79
CA ASP A 583 7.47 -33.62 -13.04
C ASP A 583 6.31 -34.06 -13.92
N ALA A 584 6.63 -34.60 -15.07
CA ALA A 584 5.67 -35.30 -15.94
C ALA A 584 5.49 -36.78 -15.58
N THR A 585 6.03 -37.26 -14.45
CA THR A 585 6.07 -38.70 -14.12
C THR A 585 5.78 -39.00 -12.65
N ARG A 586 4.54 -38.88 -12.23
CA ARG A 586 4.09 -39.35 -10.90
C ARG A 586 3.71 -40.84 -10.86
N GLU A 587 3.79 -41.59 -11.98
CA GLU A 587 3.24 -42.95 -12.08
C GLU A 587 4.24 -44.09 -12.28
N ALA A 588 5.57 -43.87 -12.34
CA ALA A 588 6.49 -44.90 -12.79
C ALA A 588 7.54 -45.40 -11.77
N VAL A 589 7.57 -44.95 -10.51
CA VAL A 589 8.64 -45.34 -9.59
C VAL A 589 8.11 -46.09 -8.33
N SER A 590 7.36 -47.16 -8.56
CA SER A 590 7.00 -48.09 -7.48
C SER A 590 7.59 -49.49 -7.65
N ALA A 591 8.60 -49.72 -8.45
CA ALA A 591 9.22 -51.03 -8.55
C ALA A 591 10.70 -50.92 -8.95
N THR A 592 11.55 -51.26 -8.01
CA THR A 592 12.92 -51.79 -8.04
C THR A 592 13.92 -51.02 -7.19
N ALA A 593 14.00 -51.34 -5.94
CA ALA A 593 15.19 -51.08 -5.12
C ALA A 593 15.71 -52.41 -4.56
N ALA A 594 16.75 -52.94 -5.19
CA ALA A 594 17.60 -53.97 -4.63
C ALA A 594 18.77 -53.31 -3.91
N SER A 595 18.98 -53.68 -2.65
CA SER A 595 19.97 -53.22 -1.71
C SER A 595 21.42 -53.43 -2.16
N GLN A 596 22.26 -52.40 -2.03
CA GLN A 596 23.72 -52.48 -1.99
C GLN A 596 24.27 -51.82 -0.72
N PRO A 597 25.41 -52.26 -0.17
CA PRO A 597 25.98 -51.73 1.07
C PRO A 597 26.60 -50.35 0.91
N PRO A 598 26.86 -49.59 2.00
CA PRO A 598 27.28 -48.20 1.96
C PRO A 598 28.62 -48.03 1.23
N GLY A 599 28.58 -47.31 0.11
CA GLY A 599 29.75 -46.95 -0.70
C GLY A 599 30.50 -45.75 -0.15
N ASP A 600 31.71 -45.52 -0.65
CA ASP A 600 32.52 -44.35 -0.35
C ASP A 600 31.78 -43.02 -0.74
N ALA A 601 32.31 -41.84 -0.33
CA ALA A 601 31.71 -40.54 -0.56
C ALA A 601 31.42 -40.26 -2.06
N SER A 602 32.24 -40.83 -2.96
CA SER A 602 32.08 -40.63 -4.42
C SER A 602 30.89 -41.43 -4.98
N THR A 603 30.60 -42.58 -4.40
CA THR A 603 29.47 -43.45 -4.77
C THR A 603 28.14 -42.78 -4.29
N LEU A 604 28.17 -42.22 -3.09
CA LEU A 604 27.01 -41.50 -2.52
C LEU A 604 26.71 -40.20 -3.27
N ASP A 605 27.73 -39.42 -3.65
CA ASP A 605 27.57 -38.23 -4.50
C ASP A 605 26.90 -38.57 -5.84
N ARG A 606 27.39 -39.60 -6.51
CA ARG A 606 26.80 -40.07 -7.77
C ARG A 606 25.35 -40.49 -7.59
N TRP A 607 25.07 -41.28 -6.55
CA TRP A 607 23.72 -41.78 -6.28
C TRP A 607 22.73 -40.61 -6.00
N LEU A 608 23.14 -39.63 -5.18
CA LEU A 608 22.35 -38.45 -4.89
C LEU A 608 22.04 -37.65 -6.14
N ARG A 609 23.04 -37.39 -7.01
CA ARG A 609 22.83 -36.69 -8.29
C ARG A 609 21.90 -37.45 -9.22
N GLU A 610 22.04 -38.79 -9.31
CA GLU A 610 21.18 -39.62 -10.15
C GLU A 610 19.74 -39.68 -9.60
N TRP A 611 19.56 -39.68 -8.27
CA TRP A 611 18.26 -39.66 -7.63
C TRP A 611 17.59 -38.31 -7.87
N LEU A 612 18.30 -37.20 -7.63
CA LEU A 612 17.82 -35.85 -7.82
C LEU A 612 17.53 -35.56 -9.32
N SER A 613 18.42 -35.97 -10.21
CA SER A 613 18.25 -35.83 -11.66
C SER A 613 16.95 -36.52 -12.13
N ARG A 614 16.72 -37.76 -11.68
CA ARG A 614 15.48 -38.48 -12.02
C ARG A 614 14.25 -37.86 -11.37
N ARG A 615 14.36 -37.39 -10.13
CA ARG A 615 13.22 -36.80 -9.39
C ARG A 615 12.82 -35.45 -9.93
N LEU A 616 13.78 -34.64 -10.36
CA LEU A 616 13.60 -33.28 -10.82
C LEU A 616 13.57 -33.15 -12.35
N ASP A 617 13.70 -34.27 -13.07
CA ASP A 617 13.80 -34.34 -14.54
C ASP A 617 14.82 -33.33 -15.13
N LEU A 618 15.96 -33.23 -14.43
CA LEU A 618 17.07 -32.35 -14.82
C LEU A 618 18.29 -33.17 -15.29
N PRO A 619 19.06 -32.65 -16.28
CA PRO A 619 20.30 -33.30 -16.68
C PRO A 619 21.29 -33.44 -15.54
N LEU A 620 22.07 -34.53 -15.50
CA LEU A 620 23.11 -34.72 -14.47
C LEU A 620 24.16 -33.60 -14.45
N SER A 621 24.37 -32.92 -15.58
CA SER A 621 25.25 -31.74 -15.69
C SER A 621 24.78 -30.56 -14.84
N ASP A 622 23.51 -30.47 -14.54
CA ASP A 622 22.88 -29.35 -13.81
C ASP A 622 22.83 -29.62 -12.30
N MET A 623 23.19 -30.86 -11.87
CA MET A 623 23.30 -31.26 -10.47
C MET A 623 24.63 -30.80 -9.86
N LEU A 624 24.79 -29.49 -9.68
CA LEU A 624 25.97 -28.92 -9.05
C LEU A 624 25.97 -29.22 -7.55
N VAL A 625 27.11 -29.76 -7.03
CA VAL A 625 27.21 -30.29 -5.65
C VAL A 625 27.05 -29.25 -4.55
N ASP A 626 27.36 -27.98 -4.86
CA ASP A 626 27.26 -26.84 -3.93
C ASP A 626 25.95 -26.05 -4.10
N ARG A 627 25.12 -26.46 -5.04
CA ARG A 627 23.81 -25.83 -5.25
C ARG A 627 22.78 -26.41 -4.28
N GLY A 628 21.96 -25.56 -3.68
CA GLY A 628 20.90 -25.99 -2.78
C GLY A 628 19.86 -26.85 -3.50
N VAL A 629 19.48 -28.00 -2.93
CA VAL A 629 18.48 -28.88 -3.55
C VAL A 629 17.11 -28.22 -3.69
N GLY A 630 16.77 -27.25 -2.84
CA GLY A 630 15.58 -26.38 -2.99
C GLY A 630 15.68 -25.47 -4.20
N GLU A 631 16.90 -24.98 -4.55
CA GLU A 631 17.14 -24.18 -5.77
C GLU A 631 17.02 -25.02 -7.05
N LEU A 632 17.22 -26.34 -6.93
CA LEU A 632 17.02 -27.28 -8.02
C LEU A 632 15.52 -27.62 -8.21
N GLY A 633 14.63 -27.14 -7.33
CA GLY A 633 13.19 -27.38 -7.41
C GLY A 633 12.67 -28.50 -6.52
N LEU A 634 13.47 -28.99 -5.56
CA LEU A 634 13.03 -30.04 -4.62
C LEU A 634 11.91 -29.50 -3.72
N THR A 635 10.71 -30.14 -3.75
CA THR A 635 9.59 -29.78 -2.85
C THR A 635 9.78 -30.30 -1.45
N SER A 636 8.99 -29.83 -0.48
CA SER A 636 9.03 -30.36 0.90
C SER A 636 8.67 -31.86 0.94
N VAL A 637 7.76 -32.32 0.07
CA VAL A 637 7.42 -33.75 -0.05
C VAL A 637 8.60 -34.53 -0.62
N ASP A 638 9.27 -33.98 -1.66
CA ASP A 638 10.47 -34.60 -2.25
C ASP A 638 11.63 -34.64 -1.25
N ALA A 639 11.75 -33.63 -0.38
CA ALA A 639 12.77 -33.61 0.68
C ALA A 639 12.56 -34.73 1.72
N VAL A 640 11.31 -35.01 2.07
CA VAL A 640 10.96 -36.16 2.94
C VAL A 640 11.20 -37.49 2.21
N ASP A 641 10.82 -37.59 0.94
CA ASP A 641 11.08 -38.76 0.10
C ASP A 641 12.60 -38.99 -0.07
N LEU A 642 13.38 -37.90 -0.27
CA LEU A 642 14.85 -37.98 -0.31
C LEU A 642 15.43 -38.47 0.99
N ALA A 643 14.98 -37.97 2.15
CA ALA A 643 15.44 -38.46 3.47
C ALA A 643 15.14 -39.93 3.64
N GLY A 644 13.96 -40.39 3.23
CA GLY A 644 13.58 -41.80 3.22
C GLY A 644 14.45 -42.66 2.29
N ALA A 645 14.67 -42.21 1.05
CA ALA A 645 15.45 -42.89 0.03
C ALA A 645 16.95 -42.97 0.41
N VAL A 646 17.51 -41.85 0.90
CA VAL A 646 18.89 -41.81 1.43
C VAL A 646 19.01 -42.73 2.63
N GLY A 647 18.07 -42.70 3.58
CA GLY A 647 18.04 -43.56 4.75
C GLY A 647 18.05 -45.04 4.39
N ALA A 648 17.25 -45.43 3.40
CA ALA A 648 17.24 -46.82 2.87
C ALA A 648 18.58 -47.18 2.18
N HIS A 649 19.16 -46.24 1.41
CA HIS A 649 20.43 -46.46 0.71
C HIS A 649 21.62 -46.62 1.65
N VAL A 650 21.67 -45.81 2.74
CA VAL A 650 22.77 -45.87 3.73
C VAL A 650 22.46 -46.82 4.90
N GLY A 651 21.31 -47.50 4.90
CA GLY A 651 20.93 -48.47 5.92
C GLY A 651 20.64 -47.89 7.32
N ARG A 652 20.31 -46.60 7.44
CA ARG A 652 19.97 -45.92 8.69
C ARG A 652 18.78 -45.00 8.55
N LYS A 653 17.97 -44.87 9.61
CA LYS A 653 16.84 -43.93 9.62
C LYS A 653 17.36 -42.50 9.74
N LEU A 654 16.99 -41.64 8.80
CA LEU A 654 17.32 -40.21 8.80
C LEU A 654 16.10 -39.39 9.25
N PRO A 655 16.30 -38.21 9.85
CA PRO A 655 15.19 -37.32 10.16
C PRO A 655 14.53 -36.81 8.89
N GLN A 656 13.24 -36.55 8.92
CA GLN A 656 12.50 -35.97 7.75
C GLN A 656 13.04 -34.62 7.33
N THR A 657 13.71 -33.91 8.24
CA THR A 657 14.39 -32.61 7.99
C THR A 657 15.76 -32.74 7.32
N PHE A 658 16.23 -33.97 7.05
CA PHE A 658 17.61 -34.26 6.57
C PHE A 658 18.04 -33.36 5.37
N ALA A 659 17.18 -33.20 4.37
CA ALA A 659 17.48 -32.38 3.18
C ALA A 659 17.45 -30.87 3.47
N PHE A 660 16.80 -30.45 4.54
CA PHE A 660 16.77 -29.07 5.02
C PHE A 660 17.99 -28.76 5.90
N ASP A 661 18.37 -29.70 6.76
CA ASP A 661 19.56 -29.59 7.62
C ASP A 661 20.87 -29.63 6.80
N HIS A 662 20.83 -30.29 5.64
CA HIS A 662 21.94 -30.45 4.70
C HIS A 662 21.50 -30.05 3.28
N PRO A 663 21.38 -28.76 2.97
CA PRO A 663 20.66 -28.26 1.79
C PRO A 663 21.41 -28.44 0.45
N THR A 664 22.64 -28.96 0.44
CA THR A 664 23.43 -29.23 -0.78
C THR A 664 23.88 -30.69 -0.85
N ILE A 665 24.14 -31.17 -2.06
CA ILE A 665 24.68 -32.56 -2.24
C ILE A 665 25.97 -32.76 -1.42
N ASN A 666 26.88 -31.77 -1.47
CA ASN A 666 28.12 -31.79 -0.69
C ASN A 666 27.84 -31.87 0.84
N ALA A 667 26.89 -31.09 1.35
CA ALA A 667 26.53 -31.13 2.77
C ALA A 667 25.93 -32.47 3.16
N MET A 668 25.09 -33.09 2.33
CA MET A 668 24.52 -34.40 2.53
C MET A 668 25.61 -35.49 2.54
N VAL A 669 26.50 -35.45 1.55
CA VAL A 669 27.63 -36.40 1.46
C VAL A 669 28.55 -36.27 2.67
N ALA A 670 28.95 -35.07 3.05
CA ALA A 670 29.78 -34.76 4.19
C ALA A 670 29.18 -35.32 5.50
N HIS A 671 27.92 -35.05 5.74
CA HIS A 671 27.18 -35.57 6.92
C HIS A 671 27.13 -37.09 6.94
N LEU A 672 26.88 -37.73 5.80
CA LEU A 672 26.70 -39.19 5.71
C LEU A 672 28.03 -39.92 5.74
N SER A 673 29.11 -39.32 5.24
CA SER A 673 30.48 -39.91 5.25
C SER A 673 31.27 -39.59 6.54
N GLY A 674 30.72 -38.75 7.44
CA GLY A 674 31.40 -38.37 8.69
C GLY A 674 32.57 -37.39 8.48
N SER A 675 32.68 -36.74 7.32
CA SER A 675 33.68 -35.71 7.03
C SER A 675 33.16 -34.38 7.55
N ALA A 676 33.99 -33.56 8.23
CA ALA A 676 33.59 -32.23 8.67
C ALA A 676 33.33 -31.35 7.46
N PRO A 677 32.17 -30.65 7.36
CA PRO A 677 31.92 -29.67 6.27
C PRO A 677 32.90 -28.51 6.40
N ALA A 678 33.38 -28.00 5.26
CA ALA A 678 34.12 -26.77 5.24
C ALA A 678 33.21 -25.63 5.80
N PRO A 679 33.74 -24.71 6.61
CA PRO A 679 32.91 -23.65 7.19
C PRO A 679 32.30 -22.80 6.04
N PRO A 680 30.99 -22.41 6.16
CA PRO A 680 30.39 -21.55 5.18
C PRO A 680 31.14 -20.22 5.15
N VAL A 681 31.50 -19.77 3.96
CA VAL A 681 32.05 -18.43 3.74
C VAL A 681 30.96 -17.45 4.16
N ALA A 682 31.18 -16.73 5.25
CA ALA A 682 30.27 -15.70 5.72
C ALA A 682 30.10 -14.66 4.61
N PRO A 683 28.89 -14.27 4.23
CA PRO A 683 28.69 -13.22 3.27
C PRO A 683 29.28 -11.92 3.82
N ALA A 684 30.22 -11.34 3.06
CA ALA A 684 30.75 -10.04 3.37
C ALA A 684 29.60 -9.02 3.36
N THR A 685 29.46 -8.31 4.47
CA THR A 685 28.51 -7.17 4.57
C THR A 685 28.88 -6.15 3.50
N PRO A 686 28.03 -5.86 2.52
CA PRO A 686 28.33 -4.85 1.53
C PRO A 686 28.24 -3.47 2.18
N ARG A 687 29.32 -2.73 2.21
CA ARG A 687 29.28 -1.28 2.35
C ARG A 687 28.66 -0.73 1.07
N LEU A 688 27.45 -0.15 1.19
CA LEU A 688 26.78 0.56 0.11
C LEU A 688 27.62 1.77 -0.29
N ALA A 689 28.01 1.81 -1.56
CA ALA A 689 28.57 3.02 -2.19
C ALA A 689 27.42 4.04 -2.40
N PRO A 690 27.71 5.36 -2.32
CA PRO A 690 26.71 6.40 -2.57
C PRO A 690 26.23 6.31 -4.02
N GLY A 691 24.91 6.27 -4.21
CA GLY A 691 24.26 6.19 -5.51
C GLY A 691 24.62 7.38 -6.40
N SER A 692 24.98 7.10 -7.65
CA SER A 692 25.26 8.09 -8.67
C SER A 692 24.01 8.87 -9.06
N GLY A 693 24.16 10.16 -9.39
CA GLY A 693 23.07 11.08 -9.75
C GLY A 693 22.27 10.74 -11.03
N GLU A 694 22.55 9.59 -11.64
CA GLU A 694 21.89 9.15 -12.89
C GLU A 694 20.41 8.73 -12.72
N ASP A 695 20.01 8.31 -11.49
CA ASP A 695 18.62 8.00 -11.18
C ASP A 695 17.70 9.24 -11.22
N LEU A 696 18.28 10.43 -11.01
CA LEU A 696 17.56 11.70 -11.03
C LEU A 696 17.28 12.15 -12.46
N GLU A 697 18.25 12.03 -13.36
CA GLU A 697 18.08 12.41 -14.77
C GLU A 697 17.01 11.59 -15.47
N GLN A 698 16.73 10.40 -14.98
CA GLN A 698 15.78 9.51 -15.60
C GLN A 698 14.36 9.64 -15.03
N LEU A 699 14.21 10.00 -13.75
CA LEU A 699 12.93 10.52 -13.27
C LEU A 699 12.59 11.85 -13.98
N LEU A 700 13.61 12.66 -14.25
CA LEU A 700 13.49 13.92 -14.98
C LEU A 700 13.24 13.69 -16.48
N SER A 701 13.89 12.71 -17.13
CA SER A 701 13.64 12.40 -18.56
C SER A 701 12.24 11.80 -18.78
N MET A 702 11.71 11.05 -17.82
CA MET A 702 10.32 10.61 -17.84
C MET A 702 9.32 11.77 -17.67
N ILE A 703 9.79 12.92 -17.17
CA ILE A 703 9.01 14.14 -16.99
C ILE A 703 9.24 15.12 -18.16
N GLU A 704 10.46 15.16 -18.73
CA GLU A 704 10.83 16.06 -19.82
C GLU A 704 10.44 15.53 -21.22
N GLU A 705 10.42 14.21 -21.44
CA GLU A 705 9.93 13.63 -22.70
C GLU A 705 8.40 13.82 -22.88
N ASP A 706 7.63 13.97 -21.77
CA ASP A 706 6.22 14.33 -21.84
C ASP A 706 5.97 15.85 -22.00
N GLY A 707 7.01 16.68 -21.94
CA GLY A 707 6.91 18.14 -22.10
C GLY A 707 7.24 18.66 -23.51
N ARG A 708 7.68 17.78 -24.41
CA ARG A 708 7.97 18.13 -25.82
C ARG A 708 7.30 17.14 -26.77
N GLY A 709 5.99 17.33 -26.95
CA GLY A 709 5.20 16.63 -27.96
C GLY A 709 3.78 17.15 -28.00
#